data_10b14f1106c8965c174ec310a13921c2
#
_entry.id   10b14f1106c8965c174ec310a13921c2
#
_cell.length_a   1.000
_cell.length_b   1.000
_cell.length_c   1.000
_cell.angle_alpha   90.00
_cell.angle_beta   90.00
_cell.angle_gamma   90.00
#
_symmetry.space_group_name_H-M   'P 1'
#
loop_
_entity.id
_entity.type
_entity.pdbx_description
1 polymer ?
#
loop_
_entity_poly.entity_id
_entity_poly.type
_entity_poly.pdbx_seq_one_letter_code
_entity_poly.pdbx_strand_id
1 'polypeptide(L)'
;MEHLDRKHTKGKKRKTNKKRLYINMPCAFDIETSRVCVDADGNPHTIMYIWQCQLGLDITIIGRTWDEWIKFTGEISDYLQANSGPQGDWYLCMYVHNLAHEFQYLSGVLDFGPGDVFASKPRRVLKCDNRAIEYRCSMRHSNLSLDAWGKQLGAPHAKLTGTLDYSKVRYPWTPLSSTELAYCINDVRCIVECLLIEMQRDGDDLYTLPLTRTGYVRRMAREAMYKWGINRVKRLLPSWDLYQMLREAFRGGDTHANRYYVGLHLENVGSVDMSSAYPATQCECYFPMTPFRQEPASVQRLMQCMRHGKACLMRLQIKGLRQRYKWWGFPYIPLAKVRHCEGYINDNGRLLSADHFEITITDIDYRIIAKEYDWDALNVLDLYTSDYGKLPKPLTDCVKDSYTGKTSLKGIPGQELYYVKSKGDLNSYYGMTAQDPLQLDTLFDEDDPDSLWSECTDDPEGSYNDHCPHLFLPYQWGVWTTAHTRKRLKIAQWAAGKNGVYCDTDSVKYLGTIDLSDFNRAVKQLAKDNGACATDRKGTVHYMGVYEQENTYAEFMTWGAKKYATTYTKGGPITTTIAGVSKRKGGLELALWGGFDAFKPGFTFCLAAGNQVVYNDRPKVPDFVVDGHTVHITRNLCICDNTYTLGITDEYAKILGYKIMEVV
;
A
#
# COMPACT_ATOMS: atom_id res chain seq x y z
N MET A 1 -17.63 12.15 33.91
CA MET A 1 -17.14 11.02 34.73
C MET A 1 -18.19 9.89 34.80
N GLU A 2 -19.46 10.15 35.06
CA GLU A 2 -20.52 9.11 35.07
C GLU A 2 -20.65 8.32 33.78
N HIS A 3 -20.31 8.89 32.62
CA HIS A 3 -20.32 8.21 31.32
C HIS A 3 -19.17 7.22 31.09
N LEU A 4 -18.13 7.21 31.96
CA LEU A 4 -16.99 6.29 31.83
C LEU A 4 -17.24 4.92 32.48
N ASP A 5 -18.31 4.78 33.27
CA ASP A 5 -18.68 3.53 33.95
C ASP A 5 -19.44 2.54 33.06
N ARG A 6 -19.23 2.58 31.75
CA ARG A 6 -19.89 1.69 30.77
C ARG A 6 -19.17 0.35 30.66
N LYS A 7 -19.85 -0.63 30.03
CA LYS A 7 -19.30 -1.97 29.83
C LYS A 7 -17.89 -1.93 29.23
N HIS A 8 -16.98 -2.67 29.84
CA HIS A 8 -15.60 -2.79 29.40
C HIS A 8 -15.36 -4.00 28.50
N THR A 9 -14.32 -3.93 27.67
CA THR A 9 -13.83 -5.03 26.85
C THR A 9 -12.56 -5.63 27.44
N LYS A 10 -12.41 -6.96 27.36
CA LYS A 10 -11.24 -7.66 27.90
C LYS A 10 -10.09 -7.62 26.90
N GLY A 11 -8.97 -7.01 27.28
CA GLY A 11 -7.75 -6.95 26.48
C GLY A 11 -6.78 -8.12 26.65
N LYS A 12 -5.75 -8.18 25.80
CA LYS A 12 -4.60 -9.11 25.93
C LYS A 12 -3.70 -8.69 27.09
N LYS A 13 -2.98 -9.67 27.68
CA LYS A 13 -1.90 -9.39 28.62
C LYS A 13 -0.77 -8.63 27.92
N ARG A 14 -0.28 -7.55 28.53
CA ARG A 14 0.96 -6.85 28.16
C ARG A 14 2.20 -7.68 28.55
N LYS A 15 3.38 -7.30 28.06
CA LYS A 15 4.68 -7.84 28.53
C LYS A 15 4.87 -7.68 30.05
N THR A 16 4.15 -6.76 30.69
CA THR A 16 4.13 -6.48 32.15
C THR A 16 3.17 -7.38 32.95
N ASN A 17 2.60 -8.42 32.40
CA ASN A 17 1.59 -9.31 33.03
C ASN A 17 0.23 -8.67 33.35
N LYS A 18 0.02 -7.37 33.20
CA LYS A 18 -1.29 -6.73 33.36
C LYS A 18 -2.09 -6.73 32.06
N LYS A 19 -3.41 -6.92 32.15
CA LYS A 19 -4.33 -6.82 31.00
C LYS A 19 -4.61 -5.35 30.71
N ARG A 20 -4.76 -5.01 29.42
CA ARG A 20 -5.35 -3.73 29.00
C ARG A 20 -6.88 -3.92 28.97
N LEU A 21 -7.61 -3.10 29.68
CA LEU A 21 -9.07 -3.06 29.69
C LEU A 21 -9.53 -1.78 29.00
N TYR A 22 -10.58 -1.85 28.20
CA TYR A 22 -11.12 -0.67 27.52
C TYR A 22 -12.53 -0.36 27.99
N ILE A 23 -12.80 0.92 28.19
CA ILE A 23 -14.17 1.44 28.26
C ILE A 23 -14.77 1.21 26.86
N ASN A 24 -15.84 0.41 26.75
CA ASN A 24 -16.44 0.10 25.42
C ASN A 24 -17.32 1.25 24.91
N MET A 25 -16.72 2.42 24.82
CA MET A 25 -17.32 3.65 24.33
C MET A 25 -16.30 4.28 23.37
N PRO A 26 -16.51 4.20 22.05
CA PRO A 26 -15.62 4.85 21.10
C PRO A 26 -15.70 6.36 21.31
N CYS A 27 -14.52 6.99 21.32
CA CYS A 27 -14.38 8.43 21.40
C CYS A 27 -13.62 8.93 20.18
N ALA A 28 -13.77 10.19 19.83
CA ALA A 28 -13.05 10.80 18.72
C ALA A 28 -12.43 12.14 19.14
N PHE A 29 -11.31 12.46 18.53
CA PHE A 29 -10.59 13.72 18.68
C PHE A 29 -10.15 14.23 17.32
N ASP A 30 -10.21 15.53 17.14
CA ASP A 30 -9.76 16.20 15.93
C ASP A 30 -9.35 17.64 16.27
N ILE A 31 -8.51 18.26 15.41
CA ILE A 31 -8.08 19.65 15.57
C ILE A 31 -8.24 20.41 14.24
N GLU A 32 -8.43 21.72 14.35
CA GLU A 32 -8.26 22.61 13.22
C GLU A 32 -7.05 23.51 13.42
N THR A 33 -6.30 23.73 12.33
CA THR A 33 -5.03 24.41 12.35
C THR A 33 -5.03 25.63 11.43
N SER A 34 -4.20 26.61 11.75
CA SER A 34 -4.04 27.83 10.96
C SER A 34 -2.56 28.12 10.72
N ARG A 35 -2.22 28.48 9.48
CA ARG A 35 -0.88 28.92 9.10
C ARG A 35 -0.67 30.35 9.60
N VAL A 36 0.31 30.54 10.50
CA VAL A 36 0.52 31.83 11.17
C VAL A 36 1.78 32.57 10.71
N CYS A 37 2.83 31.86 10.32
CA CYS A 37 4.08 32.47 9.87
C CYS A 37 4.89 31.52 8.99
N VAL A 38 6.00 32.06 8.44
CA VAL A 38 7.02 31.32 7.69
C VAL A 38 8.36 31.66 8.32
N ASP A 39 9.24 30.69 8.53
CA ASP A 39 10.59 30.91 9.06
C ASP A 39 11.55 31.49 7.99
N ALA A 40 12.80 31.74 8.42
CA ALA A 40 13.83 32.29 7.51
C ALA A 40 14.19 31.36 6.34
N ASP A 41 13.96 30.04 6.49
CA ASP A 41 14.19 29.03 5.48
C ASP A 41 12.97 28.86 4.53
N GLY A 42 11.91 29.65 4.74
CA GLY A 42 10.68 29.59 3.96
C GLY A 42 9.68 28.50 4.41
N ASN A 43 9.94 27.82 5.51
CA ASN A 43 9.05 26.77 6.00
C ASN A 43 7.81 27.37 6.69
N PRO A 44 6.60 26.90 6.35
CA PRO A 44 5.38 27.37 6.98
C PRO A 44 5.20 26.77 8.36
N HIS A 45 4.76 27.58 9.32
CA HIS A 45 4.41 27.16 10.67
C HIS A 45 2.91 27.36 10.94
N THR A 46 2.32 26.39 11.61
CA THR A 46 0.90 26.34 11.91
C THR A 46 0.67 26.16 13.41
N ILE A 47 -0.47 26.63 13.90
CA ILE A 47 -0.92 26.38 15.26
C ILE A 47 -2.31 25.75 15.25
N MET A 48 -2.64 25.00 16.29
CA MET A 48 -4.00 24.58 16.59
C MET A 48 -4.76 25.78 17.15
N TYR A 49 -5.97 26.06 16.65
CA TYR A 49 -6.82 27.13 17.15
C TYR A 49 -8.12 26.62 17.78
N ILE A 50 -8.47 25.37 17.56
CA ILE A 50 -9.60 24.66 18.17
C ILE A 50 -9.32 23.15 18.18
N TRP A 51 -9.67 22.50 19.26
CA TRP A 51 -9.79 21.04 19.31
C TRP A 51 -11.23 20.66 19.68
N GLN A 52 -11.66 19.51 19.18
CA GLN A 52 -12.96 18.93 19.47
C GLN A 52 -12.81 17.46 19.86
N CYS A 53 -13.63 17.04 20.81
CA CYS A 53 -13.67 15.70 21.33
C CYS A 53 -15.12 15.20 21.43
N GLN A 54 -15.38 13.99 20.97
CA GLN A 54 -16.67 13.31 21.11
C GLN A 54 -16.50 12.10 22.02
N LEU A 55 -17.28 12.02 23.12
CA LEU A 55 -17.34 10.86 24.01
C LEU A 55 -18.65 10.12 23.78
N GLY A 56 -18.58 8.95 23.16
CA GLY A 56 -19.77 8.21 22.71
C GLY A 56 -20.66 9.07 21.83
N LEU A 57 -21.97 8.88 21.88
CA LEU A 57 -22.92 9.69 21.12
C LEU A 57 -23.40 10.97 21.86
N ASP A 58 -23.13 11.06 23.17
CA ASP A 58 -23.86 11.96 24.05
C ASP A 58 -23.12 13.28 24.31
N ILE A 59 -21.77 13.28 24.31
CA ILE A 59 -21.00 14.42 24.79
C ILE A 59 -20.02 14.89 23.74
N THR A 60 -20.17 16.15 23.32
CA THR A 60 -19.18 16.87 22.51
C THR A 60 -18.53 17.95 23.38
N ILE A 61 -17.20 17.99 23.39
CA ILE A 61 -16.40 18.96 24.12
C ILE A 61 -15.53 19.70 23.12
N ILE A 62 -15.42 21.02 23.30
CA ILE A 62 -14.60 21.90 22.47
C ILE A 62 -13.68 22.68 23.38
N GLY A 63 -12.43 22.82 23.00
CA GLY A 63 -11.46 23.69 23.64
C GLY A 63 -10.63 24.47 22.62
N ARG A 64 -9.91 25.44 23.10
CA ARG A 64 -9.19 26.40 22.28
C ARG A 64 -7.66 26.35 22.52
N THR A 65 -7.21 25.74 23.62
CA THR A 65 -5.81 25.69 24.03
C THR A 65 -5.35 24.27 24.32
N TRP A 66 -4.04 24.04 24.21
CA TRP A 66 -3.45 22.77 24.58
C TRP A 66 -3.50 22.53 26.11
N ASP A 67 -3.45 23.57 26.93
CA ASP A 67 -3.57 23.44 28.39
C ASP A 67 -4.92 22.85 28.78
N GLU A 68 -6.00 23.27 28.11
CA GLU A 68 -7.33 22.68 28.31
C GLU A 68 -7.35 21.19 27.92
N TRP A 69 -6.70 20.82 26.82
CA TRP A 69 -6.60 19.42 26.38
C TRP A 69 -5.79 18.57 27.35
N ILE A 70 -4.61 19.05 27.77
CA ILE A 70 -3.74 18.37 28.75
C ILE A 70 -4.46 18.14 30.05
N LYS A 71 -5.13 19.18 30.57
CA LYS A 71 -5.93 19.09 31.78
C LYS A 71 -7.06 18.08 31.66
N PHE A 72 -7.84 18.15 30.57
CA PHE A 72 -8.97 17.25 30.31
C PHE A 72 -8.54 15.80 30.23
N THR A 73 -7.53 15.49 29.44
CA THR A 73 -7.02 14.10 29.27
C THR A 73 -6.29 13.62 30.52
N GLY A 74 -5.64 14.54 31.28
CA GLY A 74 -5.02 14.26 32.55
C GLY A 74 -6.05 13.80 33.60
N GLU A 75 -7.14 14.52 33.78
CA GLU A 75 -8.22 14.17 34.72
C GLU A 75 -8.87 12.81 34.36
N ILE A 76 -9.09 12.53 33.07
CA ILE A 76 -9.58 11.22 32.62
C ILE A 76 -8.57 10.14 32.98
N SER A 77 -7.29 10.37 32.69
CA SER A 77 -6.24 9.39 32.96
C SER A 77 -6.09 9.08 34.43
N ASP A 78 -6.15 10.11 35.31
CA ASP A 78 -6.11 9.96 36.77
C ASP A 78 -7.28 9.10 37.27
N TYR A 79 -8.48 9.36 36.76
CA TYR A 79 -9.66 8.59 37.11
C TYR A 79 -9.53 7.11 36.66
N LEU A 80 -9.09 6.86 35.43
CA LEU A 80 -8.92 5.50 34.91
C LEU A 80 -7.82 4.74 35.66
N GLN A 81 -6.72 5.40 35.98
CA GLN A 81 -5.62 4.83 36.74
C GLN A 81 -6.03 4.50 38.19
N ALA A 82 -6.79 5.36 38.83
CA ALA A 82 -7.32 5.11 40.16
C ALA A 82 -8.28 3.92 40.24
N ASN A 83 -8.97 3.62 39.13
CA ASN A 83 -9.85 2.45 38.97
C ASN A 83 -9.13 1.21 38.39
N SER A 84 -7.86 1.31 38.06
CA SER A 84 -7.03 0.18 37.60
C SER A 84 -6.60 -0.68 38.80
N GLY A 85 -6.41 -1.99 38.55
CA GLY A 85 -6.12 -2.92 39.63
C GLY A 85 -5.54 -4.25 39.15
N PRO A 86 -5.65 -5.33 39.97
CA PRO A 86 -5.12 -6.64 39.63
C PRO A 86 -5.71 -7.25 38.36
N GLN A 87 -6.92 -6.83 37.98
CA GLN A 87 -7.59 -7.30 36.77
C GLN A 87 -7.02 -6.72 35.49
N GLY A 88 -6.39 -5.54 35.53
CA GLY A 88 -5.80 -4.83 34.42
C GLY A 88 -5.79 -3.31 34.59
N ASP A 89 -5.21 -2.65 33.59
CA ASP A 89 -5.16 -1.19 33.51
C ASP A 89 -6.25 -0.72 32.52
N TRP A 90 -7.03 0.29 32.95
CA TRP A 90 -8.11 0.85 32.15
C TRP A 90 -7.59 1.88 31.15
N TYR A 91 -8.17 1.84 29.93
CA TYR A 91 -7.86 2.76 28.85
C TYR A 91 -9.13 3.28 28.18
N LEU A 92 -9.07 4.53 27.74
CA LEU A 92 -10.05 5.14 26.85
C LEU A 92 -9.47 5.15 25.42
N CYS A 93 -10.23 4.62 24.45
CA CYS A 93 -9.86 4.67 23.05
C CYS A 93 -10.35 5.96 22.41
N MET A 94 -9.43 6.76 21.89
CA MET A 94 -9.67 8.02 21.20
C MET A 94 -9.31 7.85 19.73
N TYR A 95 -10.29 7.89 18.82
CA TYR A 95 -10.06 7.77 17.40
C TYR A 95 -9.81 9.13 16.76
N VAL A 96 -8.83 9.17 15.86
CA VAL A 96 -8.42 10.37 15.13
C VAL A 96 -8.42 10.04 13.64
N HIS A 97 -9.05 10.87 12.81
CA HIS A 97 -9.09 10.62 11.38
C HIS A 97 -7.87 11.21 10.67
N ASN A 98 -6.85 10.36 10.44
CA ASN A 98 -5.49 10.70 10.01
C ASN A 98 -4.57 11.11 11.17
N LEU A 99 -4.50 10.25 12.18
CA LEU A 99 -3.66 10.47 13.38
C LEU A 99 -2.23 10.96 13.07
N ALA A 100 -1.69 10.67 11.89
CA ALA A 100 -0.39 11.18 11.46
C ALA A 100 -0.32 12.73 11.40
N HIS A 101 -1.45 13.40 11.19
CA HIS A 101 -1.56 14.86 11.25
C HIS A 101 -1.58 15.35 12.70
N GLU A 102 -2.53 14.89 13.50
CA GLU A 102 -2.72 15.33 14.87
C GLU A 102 -1.54 14.94 15.77
N PHE A 103 -0.89 13.81 15.49
CA PHE A 103 0.29 13.37 16.23
C PHE A 103 1.44 14.38 16.18
N GLN A 104 1.62 15.10 15.06
CA GLN A 104 2.67 16.14 14.97
C GLN A 104 2.44 17.30 15.93
N TYR A 105 1.20 17.57 16.31
CA TYR A 105 0.85 18.59 17.30
C TYR A 105 0.84 18.00 18.72
N LEU A 106 0.26 16.81 18.88
CA LEU A 106 0.21 16.12 20.16
C LEU A 106 1.61 15.85 20.74
N SER A 107 2.55 15.41 19.90
CA SER A 107 3.93 15.14 20.32
C SER A 107 4.72 16.39 20.69
N GLY A 108 4.23 17.57 20.34
CA GLY A 108 4.82 18.84 20.78
C GLY A 108 4.33 19.32 22.14
N VAL A 109 3.29 18.67 22.71
CA VAL A 109 2.62 19.10 23.96
C VAL A 109 2.38 17.96 24.94
N LEU A 110 2.42 16.71 24.50
CA LEU A 110 2.31 15.51 25.33
C LEU A 110 3.59 14.69 25.20
N ASP A 111 4.05 14.10 26.30
CA ASP A 111 5.23 13.23 26.32
C ASP A 111 4.89 11.84 25.78
N PHE A 112 5.70 11.34 24.84
CA PHE A 112 5.61 9.99 24.28
C PHE A 112 6.97 9.29 24.38
N GLY A 113 7.04 8.23 25.17
CA GLY A 113 8.24 7.39 25.25
C GLY A 113 8.38 6.46 24.02
N PRO A 114 9.58 5.89 23.82
CA PRO A 114 9.88 5.02 22.65
C PRO A 114 8.94 3.82 22.45
N GLY A 115 8.26 3.37 23.50
CA GLY A 115 7.29 2.27 23.47
C GLY A 115 5.83 2.68 23.30
N ASP A 116 5.53 3.96 23.32
CA ASP A 116 4.16 4.49 23.32
C ASP A 116 3.61 4.71 21.93
N VAL A 117 4.47 4.78 20.91
CA VAL A 117 4.09 5.05 19.52
C VAL A 117 4.23 3.80 18.67
N PHE A 118 3.13 3.38 18.05
CA PHE A 118 3.13 2.30 17.07
C PHE A 118 2.89 2.87 15.67
N ALA A 119 3.95 2.91 14.88
CA ALA A 119 3.95 3.39 13.50
C ALA A 119 4.38 2.28 12.54
N SER A 120 3.84 2.28 11.34
CA SER A 120 4.24 1.33 10.29
C SER A 120 5.46 1.79 9.47
N LYS A 121 5.80 3.07 9.58
CA LYS A 121 6.94 3.79 9.02
C LYS A 121 7.04 5.14 9.73
N PRO A 122 8.16 5.85 9.66
CA PRO A 122 8.25 7.20 10.17
C PRO A 122 7.03 8.05 9.80
N ARG A 123 6.46 8.73 10.76
CA ARG A 123 5.26 9.59 10.65
C ARG A 123 3.96 8.89 10.19
N ARG A 124 3.94 7.55 10.07
CA ARG A 124 2.72 6.77 9.78
C ARG A 124 2.18 6.11 11.03
N VAL A 125 1.77 6.92 11.99
CA VAL A 125 1.25 6.46 13.28
C VAL A 125 -0.09 5.74 13.10
N LEU A 126 -0.18 4.53 13.61
CA LEU A 126 -1.39 3.71 13.65
C LEU A 126 -2.12 3.89 14.99
N LYS A 127 -1.33 3.96 16.06
CA LYS A 127 -1.79 4.26 17.41
C LYS A 127 -0.66 4.83 18.25
N CYS A 128 -1.01 5.61 19.26
CA CYS A 128 -0.09 6.01 20.31
C CYS A 128 -0.81 6.04 21.66
N ASP A 129 -0.05 5.86 22.73
CA ASP A 129 -0.56 5.84 24.09
C ASP A 129 0.02 7.06 24.84
N ASN A 130 -0.83 7.85 25.48
CA ASN A 130 -0.42 8.83 26.46
C ASN A 130 -1.18 8.57 27.76
N ARG A 131 -0.47 8.12 28.80
CA ARG A 131 -1.05 7.69 30.07
C ARG A 131 -2.16 6.64 29.87
N ALA A 132 -3.41 6.93 30.20
CA ALA A 132 -4.56 6.03 30.03
C ALA A 132 -5.38 6.31 28.75
N ILE A 133 -4.92 7.18 27.87
CA ILE A 133 -5.57 7.45 26.57
C ILE A 133 -4.81 6.71 25.47
N GLU A 134 -5.53 5.89 24.70
CA GLU A 134 -5.01 5.23 23.51
C GLU A 134 -5.59 5.90 22.26
N TYR A 135 -4.77 6.63 21.53
CA TYR A 135 -5.15 7.23 20.24
C TYR A 135 -5.03 6.22 19.12
N ARG A 136 -6.04 6.10 18.25
CA ARG A 136 -6.08 5.18 17.11
C ARG A 136 -6.45 5.91 15.82
N CYS A 137 -5.81 5.54 14.70
CA CYS A 137 -6.07 6.14 13.41
C CYS A 137 -7.30 5.52 12.73
N SER A 138 -8.43 6.24 12.67
CA SER A 138 -9.65 5.77 11.98
C SER A 138 -9.52 5.79 10.46
N MET A 139 -8.68 6.65 9.88
CA MET A 139 -8.40 6.62 8.43
C MET A 139 -7.66 5.33 8.01
N ARG A 140 -6.78 4.79 8.86
CA ARG A 140 -6.13 3.49 8.59
C ARG A 140 -7.06 2.32 8.81
N HIS A 141 -7.99 2.45 9.76
CA HIS A 141 -9.04 1.48 10.00
C HIS A 141 -10.03 1.39 8.83
N SER A 142 -10.55 2.50 8.35
CA SER A 142 -11.53 2.56 7.24
C SER A 142 -10.88 2.44 5.85
N ASN A 143 -9.67 2.95 5.70
CA ASN A 143 -8.97 3.19 4.42
C ASN A 143 -9.77 4.10 3.46
N LEU A 144 -10.57 5.02 4.00
CA LEU A 144 -11.42 5.97 3.28
C LEU A 144 -11.20 7.38 3.86
N SER A 145 -11.60 8.40 3.10
CA SER A 145 -11.79 9.74 3.68
C SER A 145 -13.01 9.73 4.60
N LEU A 146 -13.09 10.64 5.54
CA LEU A 146 -14.19 10.72 6.50
C LEU A 146 -15.55 10.88 5.79
N ASP A 147 -15.62 11.74 4.76
CA ASP A 147 -16.81 11.92 3.93
C ASP A 147 -17.25 10.63 3.23
N ALA A 148 -16.29 9.91 2.62
CA ALA A 148 -16.59 8.64 1.97
C ALA A 148 -17.02 7.56 2.95
N TRP A 149 -16.41 7.51 4.14
CA TRP A 149 -16.71 6.54 5.18
C TRP A 149 -18.10 6.79 5.79
N GLY A 150 -18.42 8.04 6.14
CA GLY A 150 -19.75 8.42 6.63
C GLY A 150 -20.85 8.14 5.62
N LYS A 151 -20.66 8.51 4.35
CA LYS A 151 -21.63 8.21 3.26
C LYS A 151 -21.81 6.71 3.05
N GLN A 152 -20.73 5.93 3.08
CA GLN A 152 -20.80 4.48 2.90
C GLN A 152 -21.60 3.79 3.99
N LEU A 153 -21.48 4.24 5.22
CA LEU A 153 -22.15 3.64 6.37
C LEU A 153 -23.51 4.26 6.65
N GLY A 154 -23.84 5.38 6.00
CA GLY A 154 -25.08 6.12 6.27
C GLY A 154 -25.06 6.79 7.64
N ALA A 155 -23.89 7.31 8.07
CA ALA A 155 -23.75 8.00 9.34
C ALA A 155 -24.68 9.23 9.37
N PRO A 156 -25.42 9.46 10.49
CA PRO A 156 -26.36 10.57 10.62
C PRO A 156 -25.71 11.96 10.41
N HIS A 157 -24.48 12.15 10.93
CA HIS A 157 -23.71 13.36 10.76
C HIS A 157 -22.64 13.18 9.69
N ALA A 158 -22.96 13.55 8.44
CA ALA A 158 -21.99 13.55 7.36
C ALA A 158 -20.98 14.70 7.52
N LYS A 159 -19.75 14.48 6.99
CA LYS A 159 -18.75 15.56 6.94
C LYS A 159 -19.29 16.74 6.12
N LEU A 160 -19.20 17.94 6.68
CA LEU A 160 -19.51 19.17 5.97
C LEU A 160 -18.32 19.55 5.09
N THR A 161 -18.53 19.68 3.78
CA THR A 161 -17.46 20.03 2.83
C THR A 161 -17.61 21.45 2.33
N GLY A 162 -16.48 22.19 2.23
CA GLY A 162 -16.44 23.52 1.62
C GLY A 162 -16.96 24.66 2.51
N THR A 163 -17.19 24.44 3.80
CA THR A 163 -17.71 25.44 4.73
C THR A 163 -16.62 26.16 5.52
N LEU A 164 -15.41 25.61 5.56
CA LEU A 164 -14.27 26.21 6.28
C LEU A 164 -13.30 26.86 5.28
N ASP A 165 -13.04 28.15 5.45
CA ASP A 165 -12.03 28.88 4.68
C ASP A 165 -10.66 28.72 5.31
N TYR A 166 -9.82 27.84 4.76
CA TYR A 166 -8.46 27.58 5.22
C TYR A 166 -7.44 28.69 4.92
N SER A 167 -7.79 29.68 4.08
CA SER A 167 -6.93 30.83 3.82
C SER A 167 -6.96 31.87 4.96
N LYS A 168 -8.01 31.84 5.78
CA LYS A 168 -8.19 32.76 6.91
C LYS A 168 -7.33 32.34 8.08
N VAL A 169 -6.46 33.24 8.55
CA VAL A 169 -5.69 33.03 9.78
C VAL A 169 -6.60 33.10 10.99
N ARG A 170 -6.49 32.10 11.87
CA ARG A 170 -7.22 31.99 13.13
C ARG A 170 -6.28 31.66 14.28
N TYR A 171 -6.55 32.28 15.41
CA TYR A 171 -5.84 32.03 16.67
C TYR A 171 -6.82 31.43 17.70
N PRO A 172 -6.33 30.87 18.81
CA PRO A 172 -7.19 30.34 19.88
C PRO A 172 -8.24 31.31 20.41
N TRP A 173 -8.01 32.61 20.31
CA TRP A 173 -8.94 33.68 20.72
C TRP A 173 -9.81 34.21 19.57
N THR A 174 -9.60 33.81 18.34
CA THR A 174 -10.42 34.26 17.20
C THR A 174 -11.85 33.73 17.36
N PRO A 175 -12.90 34.59 17.31
CA PRO A 175 -14.29 34.15 17.33
C PRO A 175 -14.60 33.25 16.13
N LEU A 176 -15.33 32.17 16.39
CA LEU A 176 -15.81 31.24 15.36
C LEU A 176 -17.30 31.39 15.13
N SER A 177 -17.73 31.29 13.88
CA SER A 177 -19.15 31.26 13.52
C SER A 177 -19.81 29.93 13.91
N SER A 178 -21.13 29.92 13.98
CA SER A 178 -21.92 28.70 14.20
C SER A 178 -21.66 27.63 13.13
N THR A 179 -21.41 28.04 11.89
CA THR A 179 -21.10 27.15 10.78
C THR A 179 -19.74 26.50 10.96
N GLU A 180 -18.72 27.25 11.37
CA GLU A 180 -17.38 26.73 11.68
C GLU A 180 -17.41 25.74 12.84
N LEU A 181 -18.16 26.07 13.90
CA LEU A 181 -18.35 25.16 15.04
C LEU A 181 -19.09 23.88 14.64
N ALA A 182 -20.16 23.99 13.83
CA ALA A 182 -20.88 22.83 13.32
C ALA A 182 -19.98 21.92 12.48
N TYR A 183 -19.08 22.50 11.67
CA TYR A 183 -18.08 21.76 10.90
C TYR A 183 -17.22 20.90 11.82
N CYS A 184 -16.58 21.51 12.82
CA CYS A 184 -15.72 20.82 13.79
C CYS A 184 -16.45 19.71 14.55
N ILE A 185 -17.67 19.99 15.03
CA ILE A 185 -18.49 19.02 15.79
C ILE A 185 -18.87 17.81 14.92
N ASN A 186 -19.25 18.05 13.66
CA ASN A 186 -19.66 16.97 12.77
C ASN A 186 -18.54 15.99 12.44
N ASP A 187 -17.31 16.45 12.34
CA ASP A 187 -16.17 15.59 12.04
C ASP A 187 -15.98 14.52 13.14
N VAL A 188 -15.95 14.90 14.41
CA VAL A 188 -15.80 13.95 15.53
C VAL A 188 -17.05 13.07 15.75
N ARG A 189 -18.25 13.60 15.53
CA ARG A 189 -19.49 12.81 15.58
C ARG A 189 -19.55 11.75 14.51
N CYS A 190 -19.21 12.11 13.27
CA CYS A 190 -19.16 11.18 12.14
C CYS A 190 -18.21 10.00 12.44
N ILE A 191 -17.04 10.25 13.03
CA ILE A 191 -16.08 9.19 13.40
C ILE A 191 -16.73 8.20 14.39
N VAL A 192 -17.33 8.68 15.45
CA VAL A 192 -17.95 7.82 16.48
C VAL A 192 -19.13 7.02 15.94
N GLU A 193 -19.98 7.66 15.15
CA GLU A 193 -21.12 6.97 14.50
C GLU A 193 -20.67 5.86 13.56
N CYS A 194 -19.68 6.14 12.71
CA CYS A 194 -19.11 5.14 11.81
C CYS A 194 -18.53 3.93 12.57
N LEU A 195 -17.80 4.19 13.65
CA LEU A 195 -17.24 3.12 14.49
C LEU A 195 -18.34 2.25 15.11
N LEU A 196 -19.38 2.87 15.67
CA LEU A 196 -20.50 2.14 16.29
C LEU A 196 -21.25 1.29 15.27
N ILE A 197 -21.49 1.81 14.07
CA ILE A 197 -22.13 1.07 12.98
C ILE A 197 -21.29 -0.15 12.58
N GLU A 198 -19.96 0.01 12.43
CA GLU A 198 -19.08 -1.10 12.09
C GLU A 198 -18.97 -2.12 13.23
N MET A 199 -18.82 -1.67 14.47
CA MET A 199 -18.79 -2.55 15.64
C MET A 199 -20.08 -3.38 15.76
N GLN A 200 -21.24 -2.78 15.57
CA GLN A 200 -22.52 -3.47 15.59
C GLN A 200 -22.65 -4.46 14.43
N ARG A 201 -22.29 -4.06 13.22
CA ARG A 201 -22.37 -4.90 12.01
C ARG A 201 -21.47 -6.13 12.10
N ASP A 202 -20.23 -5.95 12.55
CA ASP A 202 -19.19 -6.98 12.52
C ASP A 202 -19.09 -7.76 13.86
N GLY A 203 -19.88 -7.38 14.87
CA GLY A 203 -19.88 -7.99 16.20
C GLY A 203 -18.60 -7.72 16.98
N ASP A 204 -17.92 -6.61 16.68
CA ASP A 204 -16.67 -6.20 17.30
C ASP A 204 -16.90 -5.30 18.53
N ASP A 205 -15.93 -5.29 19.41
CA ASP A 205 -15.75 -4.31 20.47
C ASP A 205 -14.42 -3.55 20.26
N LEU A 206 -14.12 -2.56 21.08
CA LEU A 206 -12.89 -1.76 20.95
C LEU A 206 -11.60 -2.58 21.09
N TYR A 207 -11.68 -3.77 21.66
CA TYR A 207 -10.54 -4.69 21.75
C TYR A 207 -10.34 -5.50 20.46
N THR A 208 -11.43 -5.94 19.83
CA THR A 208 -11.38 -6.80 18.62
C THR A 208 -11.38 -6.00 17.33
N LEU A 209 -11.79 -4.71 17.38
CA LEU A 209 -11.81 -3.83 16.21
C LEU A 209 -10.38 -3.65 15.66
N PRO A 210 -10.13 -4.02 14.38
CA PRO A 210 -8.79 -3.95 13.80
C PRO A 210 -8.28 -2.50 13.66
N LEU A 211 -6.97 -2.29 13.89
CA LEU A 211 -6.33 -0.99 13.67
C LEU A 211 -6.27 -0.57 12.19
N THR A 212 -6.35 -1.53 11.27
CA THR A 212 -6.27 -1.28 9.84
C THR A 212 -7.33 -2.06 9.08
N ARG A 213 -7.73 -1.56 7.91
CA ARG A 213 -8.69 -2.24 7.03
C ARG A 213 -8.30 -3.68 6.70
N THR A 214 -7.02 -3.91 6.44
CA THR A 214 -6.50 -5.25 6.16
C THR A 214 -6.54 -6.18 7.37
N GLY A 215 -6.75 -5.67 8.57
CA GLY A 215 -6.89 -6.45 9.80
C GLY A 215 -8.08 -7.42 9.76
N TYR A 216 -9.20 -7.03 9.14
CA TYR A 216 -10.34 -7.92 8.93
C TYR A 216 -9.98 -9.12 8.05
N VAL A 217 -9.34 -8.86 6.92
CA VAL A 217 -8.89 -9.92 5.99
C VAL A 217 -7.83 -10.81 6.65
N ARG A 218 -6.94 -10.21 7.46
CA ARG A 218 -5.96 -10.95 8.25
C ARG A 218 -6.61 -11.89 9.27
N ARG A 219 -7.69 -11.45 9.92
CA ARG A 219 -8.48 -12.28 10.85
C ARG A 219 -9.07 -13.49 10.12
N MET A 220 -9.76 -13.27 9.00
CA MET A 220 -10.33 -14.33 8.18
C MET A 220 -9.28 -15.32 7.67
N ALA A 221 -8.18 -14.83 7.12
CA ALA A 221 -7.09 -15.69 6.64
C ALA A 221 -6.43 -16.49 7.77
N ARG A 222 -6.25 -15.89 8.95
CA ARG A 222 -5.72 -16.57 10.13
C ARG A 222 -6.63 -17.70 10.57
N GLU A 223 -7.93 -17.46 10.68
CA GLU A 223 -8.93 -18.48 11.01
C GLU A 223 -8.93 -19.63 10.00
N ALA A 224 -8.87 -19.31 8.71
CA ALA A 224 -8.75 -20.30 7.64
C ALA A 224 -7.52 -21.19 7.81
N MET A 225 -6.37 -20.60 8.16
CA MET A 225 -5.12 -21.33 8.35
C MET A 225 -5.12 -22.16 9.65
N TYR A 226 -5.79 -21.70 10.71
CA TYR A 226 -6.01 -22.52 11.90
C TYR A 226 -6.90 -23.75 11.59
N LYS A 227 -7.96 -23.59 10.78
CA LYS A 227 -8.80 -24.72 10.29
C LYS A 227 -7.99 -25.71 9.45
N TRP A 228 -7.04 -25.27 8.65
CA TRP A 228 -6.16 -26.16 7.88
C TRP A 228 -5.13 -26.88 8.77
N GLY A 229 -4.73 -26.25 9.87
CA GLY A 229 -3.78 -26.75 10.85
C GLY A 229 -2.49 -25.93 10.91
N ILE A 230 -2.40 -25.08 11.92
CA ILE A 230 -1.26 -24.15 12.10
C ILE A 230 0.10 -24.87 12.18
N ASN A 231 0.15 -26.09 12.70
CA ASN A 231 1.38 -26.87 12.76
C ASN A 231 1.87 -27.31 11.37
N ARG A 232 0.98 -27.42 10.37
CA ARG A 232 1.38 -27.61 8.97
C ARG A 232 2.03 -26.37 8.42
N VAL A 233 1.49 -25.20 8.73
CA VAL A 233 2.09 -23.90 8.35
C VAL A 233 3.48 -23.77 8.93
N LYS A 234 3.66 -24.03 10.23
CA LYS A 234 4.95 -23.91 10.92
C LYS A 234 6.05 -24.76 10.29
N ARG A 235 5.71 -25.94 9.74
CA ARG A 235 6.66 -26.78 9.02
C ARG A 235 7.12 -26.21 7.69
N LEU A 236 6.34 -25.28 7.11
CA LEU A 236 6.65 -24.64 5.83
C LEU A 236 7.44 -23.35 6.00
N LEU A 237 7.54 -22.82 7.21
CA LEU A 237 8.27 -21.58 7.45
C LEU A 237 9.75 -21.77 7.14
N PRO A 238 10.37 -20.86 6.37
CA PRO A 238 11.78 -20.98 5.99
C PRO A 238 12.71 -20.68 7.17
N SER A 239 13.93 -21.25 7.15
CA SER A 239 15.04 -20.78 7.97
C SER A 239 15.48 -19.39 7.53
N TRP A 240 16.30 -18.71 8.34
CA TRP A 240 16.83 -17.39 8.03
C TRP A 240 17.51 -17.34 6.65
N ASP A 241 18.44 -18.25 6.36
CA ASP A 241 19.17 -18.29 5.08
C ASP A 241 18.22 -18.49 3.89
N LEU A 242 17.28 -19.42 4.03
CA LEU A 242 16.29 -19.68 3.00
C LEU A 242 15.34 -18.47 2.81
N TYR A 243 14.98 -17.81 3.91
CA TYR A 243 14.18 -16.59 3.85
C TYR A 243 14.91 -15.47 3.10
N GLN A 244 16.21 -15.29 3.35
CA GLN A 244 17.01 -14.32 2.61
C GLN A 244 17.02 -14.61 1.11
N MET A 245 17.20 -15.87 0.70
CA MET A 245 17.12 -16.26 -0.70
C MET A 245 15.72 -16.00 -1.30
N LEU A 246 14.65 -16.28 -0.54
CA LEU A 246 13.28 -15.96 -0.97
C LEU A 246 13.06 -14.45 -1.14
N ARG A 247 13.65 -13.64 -0.27
CA ARG A 247 13.62 -12.17 -0.37
C ARG A 247 14.35 -11.66 -1.61
N GLU A 248 15.50 -12.25 -1.93
CA GLU A 248 16.22 -11.95 -3.18
C GLU A 248 15.37 -12.31 -4.40
N ALA A 249 14.77 -13.50 -4.40
CA ALA A 249 13.93 -13.98 -5.49
C ALA A 249 12.59 -13.23 -5.61
N PHE A 250 12.10 -12.63 -4.51
CA PHE A 250 10.84 -11.90 -4.54
C PHE A 250 10.91 -10.72 -5.51
N ARG A 251 9.94 -10.67 -6.39
CA ARG A 251 9.74 -9.58 -7.33
C ARG A 251 8.24 -9.36 -7.50
N GLY A 252 7.78 -8.13 -7.42
CA GLY A 252 6.38 -7.76 -7.64
C GLY A 252 5.90 -7.95 -9.09
N GLY A 253 4.86 -7.25 -9.46
CA GLY A 253 4.38 -7.18 -10.84
C GLY A 253 5.41 -6.57 -11.78
N ASP A 254 5.30 -6.89 -13.06
CA ASP A 254 6.20 -6.36 -14.09
C ASP A 254 5.57 -5.13 -14.74
N THR A 255 6.27 -3.99 -14.70
CA THR A 255 5.85 -2.76 -15.37
C THR A 255 6.99 -2.28 -16.26
N HIS A 256 6.72 -2.09 -17.54
CA HIS A 256 7.73 -1.67 -18.51
C HIS A 256 7.10 -0.98 -19.71
N ALA A 257 7.77 0.04 -20.23
CA ALA A 257 7.45 0.65 -21.53
C ALA A 257 8.41 0.09 -22.60
N ASN A 258 7.87 -0.35 -23.71
CA ASN A 258 8.69 -0.83 -24.80
C ASN A 258 9.50 0.33 -25.42
N ARG A 259 10.83 0.25 -25.34
CA ARG A 259 11.77 1.29 -25.79
C ARG A 259 11.54 1.77 -27.22
N TYR A 260 10.97 0.94 -28.08
CA TYR A 260 10.71 1.30 -29.47
C TYR A 260 9.50 2.23 -29.65
N TYR A 261 8.69 2.41 -28.59
CA TYR A 261 7.50 3.25 -28.60
C TYR A 261 7.55 4.41 -27.59
N VAL A 262 8.60 4.50 -26.79
CA VAL A 262 8.79 5.61 -25.84
C VAL A 262 8.93 6.94 -26.59
N GLY A 263 8.17 7.95 -26.18
CA GLY A 263 8.15 9.27 -26.80
C GLY A 263 7.34 9.38 -28.10
N LEU A 264 6.81 8.27 -28.60
CA LEU A 264 5.96 8.31 -29.79
C LEU A 264 4.49 8.57 -29.39
N HIS A 265 3.84 9.46 -30.13
CA HIS A 265 2.41 9.67 -30.07
C HIS A 265 1.71 8.61 -30.95
N LEU A 266 1.03 7.68 -30.31
CA LEU A 266 0.44 6.51 -30.94
C LEU A 266 -1.09 6.65 -30.99
N GLU A 267 -1.70 6.15 -32.08
CA GLU A 267 -3.14 6.09 -32.26
C GLU A 267 -3.64 4.63 -32.21
N ASN A 268 -4.90 4.45 -31.79
CA ASN A 268 -5.61 3.16 -31.80
C ASN A 268 -4.87 2.05 -31.00
N VAL A 269 -4.46 2.39 -29.78
CA VAL A 269 -3.75 1.45 -28.90
C VAL A 269 -4.75 0.58 -28.13
N GLY A 270 -4.75 -0.72 -28.41
CA GLY A 270 -5.56 -1.71 -27.69
C GLY A 270 -5.03 -1.97 -26.27
N SER A 271 -5.89 -2.46 -25.41
CA SER A 271 -5.55 -2.83 -24.03
C SER A 271 -6.24 -4.12 -23.64
N VAL A 272 -5.50 -5.06 -23.07
CA VAL A 272 -6.03 -6.24 -22.38
C VAL A 272 -5.60 -6.20 -20.92
N ASP A 273 -6.51 -6.61 -20.02
CA ASP A 273 -6.28 -6.67 -18.57
C ASP A 273 -6.70 -8.03 -18.02
N MET A 274 -5.93 -8.59 -17.08
CA MET A 274 -6.23 -9.88 -16.48
C MET A 274 -7.16 -9.73 -15.27
N SER A 275 -8.33 -10.30 -15.36
CA SER A 275 -9.33 -10.26 -14.30
C SER A 275 -8.80 -10.86 -12.99
N SER A 276 -8.62 -10.04 -11.95
CA SER A 276 -8.17 -10.46 -10.60
C SER A 276 -6.92 -11.36 -10.62
N ALA A 277 -5.84 -10.89 -11.23
CA ALA A 277 -4.63 -11.66 -11.54
C ALA A 277 -4.00 -12.42 -10.37
N TYR A 278 -3.72 -11.75 -9.24
CA TYR A 278 -3.15 -12.41 -8.05
C TYR A 278 -4.12 -13.40 -7.40
N PRO A 279 -5.42 -13.05 -7.16
CA PRO A 279 -6.42 -14.01 -6.68
C PRO A 279 -6.57 -15.25 -7.57
N ALA A 280 -6.61 -15.05 -8.90
CA ALA A 280 -6.65 -16.15 -9.86
C ALA A 280 -5.46 -17.10 -9.68
N THR A 281 -4.26 -16.51 -9.58
CA THR A 281 -3.03 -17.28 -9.38
C THR A 281 -3.09 -18.09 -8.10
N GLN A 282 -3.56 -17.51 -6.99
CA GLN A 282 -3.69 -18.21 -5.70
C GLN A 282 -4.69 -19.37 -5.74
N CYS A 283 -5.78 -19.23 -6.49
CA CYS A 283 -6.79 -20.29 -6.61
C CYS A 283 -6.41 -21.40 -7.60
N GLU A 284 -5.66 -21.06 -8.65
CA GLU A 284 -5.50 -21.91 -9.82
C GLU A 284 -4.11 -22.56 -9.96
N CYS A 285 -3.05 -21.94 -9.44
CA CYS A 285 -1.69 -22.41 -9.60
C CYS A 285 -1.23 -23.37 -8.50
N TYR A 286 0.00 -23.86 -8.63
CA TYR A 286 0.66 -24.74 -7.67
C TYR A 286 1.79 -23.98 -6.97
N PHE A 287 2.00 -24.30 -5.69
CA PHE A 287 2.90 -23.61 -4.78
C PHE A 287 3.82 -24.59 -4.06
N PRO A 288 4.99 -24.16 -3.54
CA PRO A 288 5.81 -25.01 -2.66
C PRO A 288 5.02 -25.36 -1.40
N MET A 289 4.69 -26.64 -1.22
CA MET A 289 3.81 -27.14 -0.16
C MET A 289 4.48 -28.14 0.78
N THR A 290 5.79 -28.36 0.60
CA THR A 290 6.64 -29.11 1.55
C THR A 290 7.81 -28.24 1.99
N PRO A 291 8.45 -28.52 3.15
CA PRO A 291 9.67 -27.83 3.52
C PRO A 291 10.71 -27.90 2.40
N PHE A 292 11.39 -26.81 2.14
CA PHE A 292 12.46 -26.78 1.17
C PHE A 292 13.63 -27.68 1.63
N ARG A 293 14.22 -28.42 0.68
CA ARG A 293 15.39 -29.26 0.88
C ARG A 293 16.51 -28.75 -0.01
N GLN A 294 17.71 -28.65 0.57
CA GLN A 294 18.90 -28.32 -0.20
C GLN A 294 19.27 -29.49 -1.10
N GLU A 295 19.64 -29.19 -2.32
CA GLU A 295 20.05 -30.13 -3.36
C GLU A 295 21.48 -29.84 -3.79
N PRO A 296 22.21 -30.82 -4.37
CA PRO A 296 23.51 -30.56 -4.97
C PRO A 296 23.43 -29.45 -6.01
N ALA A 297 24.32 -28.45 -5.86
CA ALA A 297 24.36 -27.27 -6.72
C ALA A 297 24.98 -27.63 -8.09
N SER A 298 24.18 -28.10 -9.03
CA SER A 298 24.61 -28.40 -10.39
C SER A 298 23.48 -28.21 -11.40
N VAL A 299 23.84 -27.85 -12.63
CA VAL A 299 22.88 -27.71 -13.74
C VAL A 299 22.15 -29.02 -14.01
N GLN A 300 22.88 -30.16 -13.95
CA GLN A 300 22.28 -31.47 -14.15
C GLN A 300 21.20 -31.76 -13.11
N ARG A 301 21.47 -31.48 -11.82
CA ARG A 301 20.50 -31.69 -10.74
C ARG A 301 19.32 -30.75 -10.86
N LEU A 302 19.54 -29.47 -11.17
CA LEU A 302 18.48 -28.51 -11.44
C LEU A 302 17.54 -29.01 -12.54
N MET A 303 18.08 -29.41 -13.69
CA MET A 303 17.27 -29.92 -14.80
C MET A 303 16.50 -31.20 -14.45
N GLN A 304 17.09 -32.07 -13.63
CA GLN A 304 16.41 -33.25 -13.10
C GLN A 304 15.23 -32.86 -12.20
N CYS A 305 15.42 -31.95 -11.22
CA CYS A 305 14.37 -31.49 -10.34
C CYS A 305 13.22 -30.84 -11.11
N MET A 306 13.54 -29.98 -12.08
CA MET A 306 12.54 -29.32 -12.93
C MET A 306 11.75 -30.31 -13.81
N ARG A 307 12.39 -31.38 -14.30
CA ARG A 307 11.71 -32.45 -15.06
C ARG A 307 10.77 -33.29 -14.17
N HIS A 308 11.13 -33.46 -12.90
CA HIS A 308 10.27 -34.13 -11.92
C HIS A 308 9.19 -33.21 -11.32
N GLY A 309 9.00 -31.99 -11.86
CA GLY A 309 7.95 -31.07 -11.44
C GLY A 309 8.12 -30.52 -10.04
N LYS A 310 9.36 -30.37 -9.54
CA LYS A 310 9.64 -29.72 -8.25
C LYS A 310 9.59 -28.21 -8.39
N ALA A 311 9.13 -27.54 -7.34
CA ALA A 311 9.36 -26.12 -7.14
C ALA A 311 10.84 -25.91 -6.78
N CYS A 312 11.54 -25.08 -7.54
CA CYS A 312 12.95 -24.81 -7.33
C CYS A 312 13.19 -23.34 -6.99
N LEU A 313 13.96 -23.10 -5.93
CA LEU A 313 14.58 -21.81 -5.62
C LEU A 313 16.08 -21.97 -5.87
N MET A 314 16.65 -21.11 -6.70
CA MET A 314 18.03 -21.26 -7.14
C MET A 314 18.77 -19.93 -7.21
N ARG A 315 20.07 -19.97 -6.83
CA ARG A 315 21.00 -18.89 -7.13
C ARG A 315 21.87 -19.34 -8.30
N LEU A 316 21.87 -18.54 -9.35
CA LEU A 316 22.56 -18.80 -10.60
C LEU A 316 23.64 -17.76 -10.84
N GLN A 317 24.76 -18.21 -11.41
CA GLN A 317 25.77 -17.38 -12.03
C GLN A 317 25.70 -17.57 -13.53
N ILE A 318 25.52 -16.49 -14.27
CA ILE A 318 25.35 -16.49 -15.73
C ILE A 318 26.46 -15.66 -16.37
N LYS A 319 27.07 -16.21 -17.43
CA LYS A 319 28.09 -15.53 -18.24
C LYS A 319 27.64 -15.37 -19.68
N GLY A 320 27.97 -14.22 -20.29
CA GLY A 320 27.68 -13.94 -21.69
C GLY A 320 26.19 -13.91 -22.01
N LEU A 321 25.38 -13.33 -21.10
CA LEU A 321 23.95 -13.16 -21.33
C LEU A 321 23.69 -12.21 -22.49
N ARG A 322 22.76 -12.59 -23.36
CA ARG A 322 22.25 -11.74 -24.43
C ARG A 322 20.79 -12.02 -24.74
N GLN A 323 20.05 -10.97 -25.00
CA GLN A 323 18.65 -11.08 -25.42
C GLN A 323 18.56 -11.83 -26.76
N ARG A 324 17.74 -12.87 -26.84
CA ARG A 324 17.60 -13.73 -28.02
C ARG A 324 17.06 -12.98 -29.23
N TYR A 325 16.08 -12.08 -28.99
CA TYR A 325 15.42 -11.34 -30.06
C TYR A 325 15.68 -9.84 -29.89
N LYS A 326 16.43 -9.22 -30.77
CA LYS A 326 16.77 -7.77 -30.72
C LYS A 326 15.53 -6.87 -30.75
N TRP A 327 14.45 -7.30 -31.42
CA TRP A 327 13.20 -6.55 -31.51
C TRP A 327 12.32 -6.66 -30.27
N TRP A 328 12.70 -7.50 -29.28
CA TRP A 328 11.92 -7.72 -28.07
C TRP A 328 12.02 -6.52 -27.13
N GLY A 329 10.87 -5.86 -26.85
CA GLY A 329 10.80 -4.63 -26.05
C GLY A 329 10.39 -4.82 -24.59
N PHE A 330 10.27 -6.08 -24.11
CA PHE A 330 9.93 -6.38 -22.73
C PHE A 330 10.96 -7.31 -22.08
N PRO A 331 12.21 -6.85 -21.89
CA PRO A 331 13.26 -7.69 -21.28
C PRO A 331 12.88 -8.04 -19.84
N TYR A 332 13.22 -9.28 -19.41
CA TYR A 332 12.68 -9.83 -18.17
C TYR A 332 13.52 -9.55 -16.94
N ILE A 333 14.85 -9.62 -17.03
CA ILE A 333 15.75 -9.60 -15.86
C ILE A 333 15.92 -8.19 -15.32
N PRO A 334 15.47 -7.87 -14.07
CA PRO A 334 15.66 -6.54 -13.51
C PRO A 334 17.08 -6.36 -12.98
N LEU A 335 17.73 -5.27 -13.33
CA LEU A 335 19.08 -4.90 -12.87
C LEU A 335 19.15 -4.82 -11.33
N ALA A 336 18.11 -4.32 -10.68
CA ALA A 336 18.04 -4.22 -9.22
C ALA A 336 17.98 -5.59 -8.48
N LYS A 337 17.87 -6.72 -9.20
CA LYS A 337 17.80 -8.07 -8.63
C LYS A 337 19.01 -8.93 -8.98
N VAL A 338 19.98 -8.38 -9.67
CA VAL A 338 21.24 -9.06 -9.97
C VAL A 338 22.35 -8.55 -9.07
N ARG A 339 23.34 -9.41 -8.82
CA ARG A 339 24.54 -9.13 -8.05
C ARG A 339 25.76 -9.34 -8.92
N HIS A 340 26.86 -8.68 -8.59
CA HIS A 340 28.15 -8.82 -9.31
C HIS A 340 27.98 -8.71 -10.83
N CYS A 341 27.22 -7.68 -11.27
CA CYS A 341 26.89 -7.50 -12.68
C CYS A 341 27.94 -6.66 -13.40
N GLU A 342 28.57 -7.25 -14.41
CA GLU A 342 29.65 -6.67 -15.20
C GLU A 342 29.30 -6.60 -16.70
N GLY A 343 29.82 -5.60 -17.39
CA GLY A 343 29.69 -5.46 -18.86
C GLY A 343 28.24 -5.48 -19.36
N TYR A 344 27.32 -4.81 -18.62
CA TYR A 344 25.90 -4.89 -18.93
C TYR A 344 25.39 -3.76 -19.81
N ILE A 345 24.38 -4.11 -20.62
CA ILE A 345 23.50 -3.15 -21.31
C ILE A 345 22.09 -3.35 -20.76
N ASN A 346 21.43 -2.25 -20.40
CA ASN A 346 20.08 -2.30 -19.87
C ASN A 346 19.10 -1.44 -20.66
N ASP A 347 17.80 -1.74 -20.52
CA ASP A 347 16.66 -1.00 -21.01
C ASP A 347 15.81 -0.59 -19.80
N ASN A 348 15.99 0.65 -19.34
CA ASN A 348 15.27 1.21 -18.20
C ASN A 348 15.22 0.25 -17.00
N GLY A 349 16.39 -0.21 -16.56
CA GLY A 349 16.56 -1.12 -15.43
C GLY A 349 16.25 -2.59 -15.71
N ARG A 350 16.20 -3.00 -16.99
CA ARG A 350 16.10 -4.41 -17.41
C ARG A 350 17.32 -4.78 -18.25
N LEU A 351 17.95 -5.91 -17.94
CA LEU A 351 19.13 -6.37 -18.69
C LEU A 351 18.76 -6.80 -20.10
N LEU A 352 19.52 -6.29 -21.07
CA LEU A 352 19.55 -6.77 -22.46
C LEU A 352 20.69 -7.75 -22.65
N SER A 353 21.87 -7.44 -22.08
CA SER A 353 23.07 -8.28 -22.09
C SER A 353 23.88 -8.00 -20.82
N ALA A 354 24.74 -8.96 -20.45
CA ALA A 354 25.74 -8.81 -19.41
C ALA A 354 26.87 -9.85 -19.61
N ASP A 355 28.11 -9.47 -19.33
CA ASP A 355 29.25 -10.39 -19.40
C ASP A 355 29.19 -11.39 -18.24
N HIS A 356 28.83 -10.93 -17.05
CA HIS A 356 28.72 -11.75 -15.86
C HIS A 356 27.71 -11.16 -14.86
N PHE A 357 26.94 -12.02 -14.18
CA PHE A 357 26.12 -11.64 -13.02
C PHE A 357 25.63 -12.85 -12.24
N GLU A 358 25.11 -12.60 -11.04
CA GLU A 358 24.42 -13.59 -10.21
C GLU A 358 22.96 -13.15 -9.99
N ILE A 359 22.06 -14.15 -9.89
CA ILE A 359 20.62 -13.91 -9.66
C ILE A 359 20.00 -15.05 -8.86
N THR A 360 19.13 -14.71 -7.91
CA THR A 360 18.29 -15.66 -7.19
C THR A 360 16.88 -15.64 -7.75
N ILE A 361 16.36 -16.78 -8.21
CA ILE A 361 15.09 -16.89 -8.94
C ILE A 361 14.35 -18.19 -8.63
N THR A 362 13.06 -18.22 -9.01
CA THR A 362 12.24 -19.44 -9.01
C THR A 362 12.40 -20.22 -10.34
N ASP A 363 11.96 -21.48 -10.34
CA ASP A 363 11.88 -22.29 -11.58
C ASP A 363 10.96 -21.67 -12.65
N ILE A 364 9.96 -20.88 -12.21
CA ILE A 364 9.05 -20.17 -13.11
C ILE A 364 9.79 -19.04 -13.83
N ASP A 365 10.57 -18.24 -13.09
CA ASP A 365 11.39 -17.15 -13.64
C ASP A 365 12.48 -17.72 -14.58
N TYR A 366 13.12 -18.83 -14.17
CA TYR A 366 14.11 -19.52 -15.02
C TYR A 366 13.54 -19.89 -16.39
N ARG A 367 12.32 -20.44 -16.45
CA ARG A 367 11.66 -20.81 -17.73
C ARG A 367 11.41 -19.61 -18.63
N ILE A 368 11.10 -18.44 -18.06
CA ILE A 368 10.93 -17.19 -18.81
C ILE A 368 12.28 -16.73 -19.36
N ILE A 369 13.32 -16.70 -18.52
CA ILE A 369 14.67 -16.30 -18.90
C ILE A 369 15.20 -17.22 -20.00
N ALA A 370 15.06 -18.54 -19.87
CA ALA A 370 15.50 -19.52 -20.86
C ALA A 370 14.77 -19.40 -22.22
N LYS A 371 13.59 -18.77 -22.24
CA LYS A 371 12.86 -18.47 -23.49
C LYS A 371 13.33 -17.17 -24.16
N GLU A 372 13.71 -16.17 -23.37
CA GLU A 372 13.99 -14.81 -23.87
C GLU A 372 15.48 -14.51 -24.07
N TYR A 373 16.36 -15.30 -23.44
CA TYR A 373 17.81 -15.04 -23.45
C TYR A 373 18.61 -16.29 -23.87
N ASP A 374 19.78 -16.02 -24.42
CA ASP A 374 20.88 -16.96 -24.61
C ASP A 374 22.04 -16.59 -23.68
N TRP A 375 22.87 -17.55 -23.31
CA TRP A 375 24.07 -17.36 -22.48
C TRP A 375 25.17 -18.33 -22.85
N ASP A 376 26.41 -18.01 -22.53
CA ASP A 376 27.56 -18.84 -22.84
C ASP A 376 27.84 -19.89 -21.76
N ALA A 377 27.63 -19.53 -20.50
CA ALA A 377 27.78 -20.45 -19.39
C ALA A 377 26.77 -20.18 -18.26
N LEU A 378 26.35 -21.27 -17.61
CA LEU A 378 25.45 -21.26 -16.45
C LEU A 378 26.03 -22.15 -15.34
N ASN A 379 26.20 -21.56 -14.15
CA ASN A 379 26.54 -22.29 -12.93
C ASN A 379 25.39 -22.16 -11.93
N VAL A 380 25.13 -23.23 -11.19
CA VAL A 380 24.20 -23.22 -10.05
C VAL A 380 25.03 -23.08 -8.78
N LEU A 381 24.81 -22.02 -8.03
CA LEU A 381 25.51 -21.75 -6.76
C LEU A 381 24.76 -22.35 -5.58
N ASP A 382 23.43 -22.20 -5.56
CA ASP A 382 22.54 -22.78 -4.55
C ASP A 382 21.29 -23.34 -5.23
N LEU A 383 20.78 -24.45 -4.71
CA LEU A 383 19.56 -25.10 -5.16
C LEU A 383 18.76 -25.65 -4.00
N TYR A 384 17.52 -25.21 -3.89
CA TYR A 384 16.53 -25.73 -2.94
C TYR A 384 15.29 -26.19 -3.68
N THR A 385 14.67 -27.28 -3.21
CA THR A 385 13.47 -27.85 -3.84
C THR A 385 12.36 -28.10 -2.82
N SER A 386 11.13 -27.98 -3.29
CA SER A 386 9.90 -28.31 -2.58
C SER A 386 8.93 -29.02 -3.53
N ASP A 387 8.01 -29.81 -2.98
CA ASP A 387 6.95 -30.41 -3.77
C ASP A 387 5.84 -29.39 -4.04
N TYR A 388 5.36 -29.36 -5.26
CA TYR A 388 4.22 -28.53 -5.64
C TYR A 388 2.90 -29.08 -5.11
N GLY A 389 2.04 -28.20 -4.65
CA GLY A 389 0.65 -28.48 -4.26
C GLY A 389 -0.22 -27.26 -4.37
N LYS A 390 -1.53 -27.43 -4.19
CA LYS A 390 -2.48 -26.32 -4.13
C LYS A 390 -2.41 -25.61 -2.79
N LEU A 391 -2.69 -24.30 -2.76
CA LEU A 391 -2.88 -23.59 -1.51
C LEU A 391 -4.03 -24.21 -0.69
N PRO A 392 -4.00 -24.07 0.65
CA PRO A 392 -5.03 -24.61 1.51
C PRO A 392 -6.44 -24.19 1.10
N LYS A 393 -7.34 -25.16 0.96
CA LYS A 393 -8.73 -24.91 0.57
C LYS A 393 -9.42 -23.83 1.42
N PRO A 394 -9.30 -23.80 2.78
CA PRO A 394 -9.92 -22.75 3.57
C PRO A 394 -9.43 -21.34 3.20
N LEU A 395 -8.16 -21.17 2.81
CA LEU A 395 -7.61 -19.89 2.36
C LEU A 395 -8.15 -19.51 0.98
N THR A 396 -8.15 -20.43 0.03
CA THR A 396 -8.68 -20.16 -1.32
C THR A 396 -10.19 -19.95 -1.31
N ASP A 397 -10.93 -20.56 -0.39
CA ASP A 397 -12.36 -20.30 -0.22
C ASP A 397 -12.60 -18.84 0.22
N CYS A 398 -11.83 -18.30 1.18
CA CYS A 398 -11.89 -16.87 1.53
C CYS A 398 -11.66 -15.95 0.32
N VAL A 399 -10.72 -16.29 -0.55
CA VAL A 399 -10.44 -15.53 -1.79
C VAL A 399 -11.65 -15.58 -2.74
N LYS A 400 -12.24 -16.75 -2.93
CA LYS A 400 -13.41 -16.97 -3.80
C LYS A 400 -14.66 -16.27 -3.29
N ASP A 401 -14.91 -16.32 -1.96
CA ASP A 401 -16.01 -15.62 -1.32
C ASP A 401 -15.90 -14.11 -1.52
N SER A 402 -14.69 -13.55 -1.34
CA SER A 402 -14.42 -12.13 -1.60
C SER A 402 -14.60 -11.76 -3.07
N TYR A 403 -14.25 -12.65 -4.00
CA TYR A 403 -14.48 -12.44 -5.43
C TYR A 403 -15.97 -12.46 -5.78
N THR A 404 -16.72 -13.35 -5.19
CA THR A 404 -18.18 -13.45 -5.36
C THR A 404 -18.84 -12.16 -4.85
N GLY A 405 -18.47 -11.69 -3.64
CA GLY A 405 -18.93 -10.42 -3.10
C GLY A 405 -18.65 -9.24 -4.03
N LYS A 406 -17.39 -9.10 -4.50
CA LYS A 406 -17.01 -8.08 -5.49
C LYS A 406 -17.85 -8.18 -6.78
N THR A 407 -18.02 -9.38 -7.33
CA THR A 407 -18.70 -9.59 -8.60
C THR A 407 -20.18 -9.22 -8.51
N SER A 408 -20.83 -9.52 -7.40
CA SER A 408 -22.24 -9.18 -7.16
C SER A 408 -22.49 -7.68 -7.01
N LEU A 409 -21.47 -6.88 -6.67
CA LEU A 409 -21.58 -5.44 -6.44
C LEU A 409 -21.19 -4.59 -7.65
N LYS A 410 -20.56 -5.19 -8.68
CA LYS A 410 -20.03 -4.45 -9.84
C LYS A 410 -21.16 -3.75 -10.62
N GLY A 411 -21.01 -2.43 -10.79
CA GLY A 411 -21.93 -1.63 -11.60
C GLY A 411 -23.34 -1.42 -11.02
N ILE A 412 -23.49 -1.60 -9.71
CA ILE A 412 -24.74 -1.33 -9.00
C ILE A 412 -24.71 0.11 -8.49
N PRO A 413 -25.65 0.98 -8.91
CA PRO A 413 -25.73 2.34 -8.39
C PRO A 413 -25.84 2.36 -6.86
N GLY A 414 -25.06 3.23 -6.22
CA GLY A 414 -25.01 3.36 -4.76
C GLY A 414 -24.20 2.28 -4.04
N GLN A 415 -23.57 1.34 -4.78
CA GLN A 415 -22.71 0.29 -4.21
C GLN A 415 -21.23 0.45 -4.58
N GLU A 416 -20.84 1.56 -5.15
CA GLU A 416 -19.50 1.81 -5.68
C GLU A 416 -18.44 1.68 -4.58
N LEU A 417 -18.71 2.22 -3.40
CA LEU A 417 -17.79 2.14 -2.24
C LEU A 417 -17.64 0.71 -1.73
N TYR A 418 -18.75 -0.07 -1.65
CA TYR A 418 -18.70 -1.48 -1.26
C TYR A 418 -17.96 -2.34 -2.29
N TYR A 419 -18.12 -2.02 -3.58
CA TYR A 419 -17.34 -2.65 -4.65
C TYR A 419 -15.84 -2.40 -4.48
N VAL A 420 -15.43 -1.13 -4.25
CA VAL A 420 -14.02 -0.75 -4.04
C VAL A 420 -13.47 -1.44 -2.79
N LYS A 421 -14.24 -1.49 -1.70
CA LYS A 421 -13.90 -2.21 -0.47
C LYS A 421 -13.65 -3.69 -0.75
N SER A 422 -14.61 -4.38 -1.39
CA SER A 422 -14.50 -5.81 -1.72
C SER A 422 -13.34 -6.11 -2.65
N LYS A 423 -13.02 -5.21 -3.60
CA LYS A 423 -11.85 -5.30 -4.46
C LYS A 423 -10.54 -5.16 -3.66
N GLY A 424 -10.51 -4.25 -2.69
CA GLY A 424 -9.36 -4.07 -1.78
C GLY A 424 -9.15 -5.30 -0.89
N ASP A 425 -10.21 -5.84 -0.30
CA ASP A 425 -10.17 -7.03 0.53
C ASP A 425 -9.65 -8.25 -0.26
N LEU A 426 -10.15 -8.46 -1.48
CA LEU A 426 -9.71 -9.53 -2.37
C LEU A 426 -8.20 -9.49 -2.65
N ASN A 427 -7.66 -8.30 -2.95
CA ASN A 427 -6.23 -8.13 -3.23
C ASN A 427 -5.37 -8.24 -1.97
N SER A 428 -5.93 -8.02 -0.80
CA SER A 428 -5.21 -8.09 0.48
C SER A 428 -4.73 -9.50 0.82
N TYR A 429 -5.42 -10.56 0.36
CA TYR A 429 -4.96 -11.94 0.57
C TYR A 429 -3.58 -12.19 -0.05
N TYR A 430 -3.37 -11.72 -1.27
CA TYR A 430 -2.05 -11.78 -1.88
C TYR A 430 -1.04 -10.94 -1.09
N GLY A 431 -1.38 -9.68 -0.79
CA GLY A 431 -0.49 -8.78 -0.04
C GLY A 431 -0.02 -9.38 1.28
N MET A 432 -0.87 -10.13 1.99
CA MET A 432 -0.49 -10.81 3.23
C MET A 432 0.50 -11.96 3.00
N THR A 433 0.37 -12.72 1.90
CA THR A 433 1.35 -13.79 1.60
C THR A 433 2.69 -13.24 1.17
N ALA A 434 2.73 -12.02 0.64
CA ALA A 434 3.93 -11.31 0.19
C ALA A 434 4.47 -10.32 1.25
N GLN A 435 3.85 -10.23 2.42
CA GLN A 435 4.34 -9.38 3.50
C GLN A 435 5.70 -9.87 3.97
N ASP A 436 6.67 -8.96 4.00
CA ASP A 436 8.01 -9.27 4.51
C ASP A 436 7.93 -9.64 6.00
N PRO A 437 8.35 -10.85 6.40
CA PRO A 437 8.42 -11.25 7.79
C PRO A 437 9.37 -10.42 8.64
N LEU A 438 10.45 -9.92 8.04
CA LEU A 438 11.36 -8.99 8.70
C LEU A 438 10.72 -7.62 8.71
N GLN A 439 10.30 -7.18 9.88
CA GLN A 439 9.75 -5.85 10.10
C GLN A 439 10.80 -5.00 10.81
N LEU A 440 11.07 -3.83 10.24
CA LEU A 440 11.84 -2.81 10.92
C LEU A 440 10.99 -2.22 12.04
N ASP A 441 11.53 -2.10 13.23
CA ASP A 441 10.91 -1.35 14.30
C ASP A 441 11.03 0.14 13.97
N THR A 442 9.91 0.80 13.85
CA THR A 442 9.85 2.26 13.69
C THR A 442 9.73 2.86 15.09
N LEU A 443 10.78 3.49 15.55
CA LEU A 443 10.85 4.12 16.86
C LEU A 443 10.64 5.62 16.73
N PHE A 444 9.88 6.16 17.68
CA PHE A 444 9.77 7.58 17.93
C PHE A 444 10.47 7.89 19.25
N ASP A 445 11.46 8.77 19.20
CA ASP A 445 12.24 9.17 20.35
C ASP A 445 12.41 10.70 20.33
N GLU A 446 11.88 11.35 21.36
CA GLU A 446 11.93 12.81 21.48
C GLU A 446 13.32 13.32 21.85
N ASP A 447 14.11 12.49 22.51
CA ASP A 447 15.42 12.82 23.02
C ASP A 447 16.54 12.61 21.98
N ASP A 448 16.24 11.93 20.85
CA ASP A 448 17.22 11.75 19.77
C ASP A 448 17.60 13.10 19.14
N PRO A 449 18.88 13.54 19.21
CA PRO A 449 19.30 14.85 18.70
C PRO A 449 19.21 14.98 17.20
N ASP A 450 19.30 13.89 16.46
CA ASP A 450 19.41 13.89 14.99
C ASP A 450 18.05 13.71 14.32
N SER A 451 17.21 12.81 14.84
CA SER A 451 15.91 12.52 14.25
C SER A 451 14.91 11.97 15.28
N LEU A 452 13.70 12.50 15.28
CA LEU A 452 12.59 11.98 16.10
C LEU A 452 12.15 10.57 15.66
N TRP A 453 12.54 10.12 14.49
CA TRP A 453 12.14 8.85 13.91
C TRP A 453 13.35 8.05 13.43
N SER A 454 13.44 6.83 13.88
CA SER A 454 14.42 5.87 13.38
C SER A 454 13.74 4.59 12.92
N GLU A 455 14.30 3.98 11.88
CA GLU A 455 13.98 2.61 11.47
C GLU A 455 15.21 1.77 11.71
N CYS A 456 15.16 0.83 12.64
CA CYS A 456 16.32 0.06 13.05
C CYS A 456 15.97 -1.43 13.11
N THR A 457 16.95 -2.25 12.75
CA THR A 457 17.06 -3.65 13.11
C THR A 457 18.53 -3.92 13.42
N ASP A 458 18.91 -3.82 14.69
CA ASP A 458 20.27 -4.09 15.13
C ASP A 458 20.63 -5.57 14.95
N ASP A 459 19.62 -6.44 15.04
CA ASP A 459 19.74 -7.89 14.82
C ASP A 459 18.61 -8.39 13.88
N PRO A 460 18.82 -8.35 12.55
CA PRO A 460 17.81 -8.80 11.59
C PRO A 460 17.47 -10.30 11.73
N GLU A 461 18.43 -11.16 12.05
CA GLU A 461 18.21 -12.60 12.23
C GLU A 461 17.42 -12.88 13.50
N GLY A 462 17.76 -12.23 14.62
CA GLY A 462 17.02 -12.34 15.88
C GLY A 462 15.60 -11.85 15.71
N SER A 463 15.40 -10.68 15.08
CA SER A 463 14.07 -10.15 14.78
C SER A 463 13.25 -11.11 13.91
N TYR A 464 13.84 -11.70 12.88
CA TYR A 464 13.17 -12.72 12.07
C TYR A 464 12.79 -13.95 12.91
N ASN A 465 13.72 -14.49 13.72
CA ASN A 465 13.50 -15.67 14.53
C ASN A 465 12.42 -15.46 15.59
N ASP A 466 12.29 -14.26 16.13
CA ASP A 466 11.22 -13.89 17.06
C ASP A 466 9.84 -13.78 16.38
N HIS A 467 9.78 -13.25 15.17
CA HIS A 467 8.51 -13.06 14.44
C HIS A 467 8.07 -14.29 13.66
N CYS A 468 9.01 -15.06 13.10
CA CYS A 468 8.71 -16.20 12.23
C CYS A 468 7.74 -17.22 12.86
N PRO A 469 7.86 -17.64 14.13
CA PRO A 469 6.94 -18.59 14.76
C PRO A 469 5.49 -18.12 14.85
N HIS A 470 5.25 -16.81 14.72
CA HIS A 470 3.94 -16.18 14.77
C HIS A 470 3.29 -16.01 13.40
N LEU A 471 4.01 -16.32 12.32
CA LEU A 471 3.49 -16.28 10.97
C LEU A 471 2.45 -17.38 10.76
N PHE A 472 1.42 -17.04 10.02
CA PHE A 472 0.36 -17.99 9.62
C PHE A 472 0.25 -18.16 8.10
N LEU A 473 1.08 -17.44 7.34
CA LEU A 473 1.21 -17.54 5.89
C LEU A 473 2.70 -17.64 5.53
N PRO A 474 3.13 -18.73 4.89
CA PRO A 474 4.51 -18.87 4.43
C PRO A 474 4.86 -17.86 3.32
N TYR A 475 6.00 -17.18 3.45
CA TYR A 475 6.45 -16.12 2.54
C TYR A 475 6.65 -16.62 1.09
N GLN A 476 7.10 -17.88 0.92
CA GLN A 476 7.26 -18.49 -0.40
C GLN A 476 5.98 -18.50 -1.23
N TRP A 477 4.80 -18.52 -0.61
CA TRP A 477 3.55 -18.45 -1.37
C TRP A 477 3.38 -17.10 -2.08
N GLY A 478 3.81 -16.01 -1.46
CA GLY A 478 3.87 -14.69 -2.08
C GLY A 478 4.85 -14.63 -3.25
N VAL A 479 6.04 -15.20 -3.07
CA VAL A 479 7.08 -15.26 -4.11
C VAL A 479 6.57 -15.99 -5.35
N TRP A 480 5.94 -17.16 -5.18
CA TRP A 480 5.37 -17.93 -6.31
C TRP A 480 4.11 -17.29 -6.90
N THR A 481 3.28 -16.60 -6.09
CA THR A 481 2.11 -15.88 -6.62
C THR A 481 2.55 -14.85 -7.66
N THR A 482 3.55 -14.04 -7.34
CA THR A 482 4.06 -13.04 -8.29
C THR A 482 4.77 -13.66 -9.49
N ALA A 483 5.53 -14.73 -9.30
CA ALA A 483 6.21 -15.42 -10.39
C ALA A 483 5.19 -16.01 -11.41
N HIS A 484 4.13 -16.66 -10.92
CA HIS A 484 3.04 -17.14 -11.78
C HIS A 484 2.32 -16.01 -12.50
N THR A 485 2.03 -14.90 -11.84
CA THR A 485 1.38 -13.74 -12.46
C THR A 485 2.26 -13.14 -13.56
N ARG A 486 3.58 -12.99 -13.31
CA ARG A 486 4.53 -12.55 -14.35
C ARG A 486 4.57 -13.51 -15.53
N LYS A 487 4.52 -14.83 -15.29
CA LYS A 487 4.45 -15.84 -16.37
C LYS A 487 3.19 -15.64 -17.23
N ARG A 488 2.04 -15.38 -16.64
CA ARG A 488 0.78 -15.10 -17.34
C ARG A 488 0.89 -13.80 -18.15
N LEU A 489 1.45 -12.72 -17.55
CA LEU A 489 1.70 -11.47 -18.26
C LEU A 489 2.61 -11.69 -19.48
N LYS A 490 3.66 -12.51 -19.36
CA LYS A 490 4.56 -12.83 -20.46
C LYS A 490 3.83 -13.51 -21.63
N ILE A 491 2.81 -14.31 -21.38
CA ILE A 491 2.01 -14.92 -22.46
C ILE A 491 1.35 -13.83 -23.30
N ALA A 492 0.73 -12.82 -22.67
CA ALA A 492 0.13 -11.70 -23.39
C ALA A 492 1.18 -10.82 -24.10
N GLN A 493 2.34 -10.59 -23.47
CA GLN A 493 3.45 -9.87 -24.12
C GLN A 493 3.96 -10.62 -25.35
N TRP A 494 4.13 -11.95 -25.27
CA TRP A 494 4.56 -12.77 -26.42
C TRP A 494 3.51 -12.79 -27.54
N ALA A 495 2.22 -12.81 -27.18
CA ALA A 495 1.14 -12.71 -28.17
C ALA A 495 1.12 -11.32 -28.86
N ALA A 496 1.39 -10.24 -28.14
CA ALA A 496 1.53 -8.91 -28.72
C ALA A 496 2.81 -8.77 -29.60
N GLY A 497 3.87 -9.52 -29.26
CA GLY A 497 5.11 -9.53 -30.01
C GLY A 497 5.75 -8.15 -30.12
N LYS A 498 6.17 -7.78 -31.33
CA LYS A 498 6.76 -6.46 -31.61
C LYS A 498 5.76 -5.30 -31.47
N ASN A 499 4.47 -5.58 -31.51
CA ASN A 499 3.40 -4.58 -31.41
C ASN A 499 3.04 -4.25 -29.95
N GLY A 500 3.62 -4.93 -28.95
CA GLY A 500 3.46 -4.59 -27.56
C GLY A 500 4.08 -3.23 -27.23
N VAL A 501 3.30 -2.31 -26.65
CA VAL A 501 3.69 -0.93 -26.38
C VAL A 501 4.08 -0.73 -24.93
N TYR A 502 3.28 -1.25 -24.00
CA TYR A 502 3.43 -1.04 -22.57
C TYR A 502 2.81 -2.20 -21.78
N CYS A 503 3.36 -2.50 -20.62
CA CYS A 503 2.77 -3.45 -19.70
C CYS A 503 2.76 -2.93 -18.27
N ASP A 504 1.79 -3.39 -17.48
CA ASP A 504 1.71 -3.08 -16.05
C ASP A 504 1.03 -4.22 -15.30
N THR A 505 1.81 -4.98 -14.55
CA THR A 505 1.39 -6.05 -13.62
C THR A 505 0.56 -7.16 -14.27
N ASP A 506 -0.60 -6.84 -14.81
CA ASP A 506 -1.61 -7.76 -15.37
C ASP A 506 -2.19 -7.27 -16.70
N SER A 507 -1.74 -6.14 -17.22
CA SER A 507 -2.23 -5.55 -18.47
C SER A 507 -1.14 -5.36 -19.52
N VAL A 508 -1.52 -5.46 -20.78
CA VAL A 508 -0.66 -5.18 -21.96
C VAL A 508 -1.37 -4.20 -22.88
N LYS A 509 -0.66 -3.14 -23.27
CA LYS A 509 -1.07 -2.17 -24.29
C LYS A 509 -0.37 -2.53 -25.60
N TYR A 510 -1.07 -2.49 -26.73
CA TYR A 510 -0.55 -2.99 -28.01
C TYR A 510 -1.17 -2.29 -29.22
N LEU A 511 -0.47 -2.35 -30.34
CA LEU A 511 -0.96 -1.90 -31.64
C LEU A 511 -1.54 -3.08 -32.45
N GLY A 512 -2.58 -2.80 -33.23
CA GLY A 512 -3.23 -3.84 -34.06
C GLY A 512 -4.09 -4.79 -33.24
N THR A 513 -3.89 -6.11 -33.42
CA THR A 513 -4.69 -7.16 -32.78
C THR A 513 -3.81 -8.11 -31.96
N ILE A 514 -4.39 -8.67 -30.92
CA ILE A 514 -3.78 -9.71 -30.09
C ILE A 514 -4.76 -10.89 -29.97
N ASP A 515 -4.26 -12.12 -30.14
CA ASP A 515 -5.07 -13.32 -29.91
C ASP A 515 -4.67 -14.01 -28.61
N LEU A 516 -5.59 -14.06 -27.67
CA LEU A 516 -5.48 -14.74 -26.37
C LEU A 516 -6.59 -15.79 -26.19
N SER A 517 -7.25 -16.19 -27.26
CA SER A 517 -8.42 -17.10 -27.22
C SER A 517 -8.08 -18.45 -26.59
N ASP A 518 -6.96 -19.07 -26.97
CA ASP A 518 -6.51 -20.35 -26.41
C ASP A 518 -6.14 -20.25 -24.94
N PHE A 519 -5.43 -19.17 -24.57
CA PHE A 519 -5.11 -18.89 -23.17
C PHE A 519 -6.41 -18.72 -22.35
N ASN A 520 -7.32 -17.89 -22.83
CA ASN A 520 -8.59 -17.63 -22.12
C ASN A 520 -9.45 -18.88 -22.02
N ARG A 521 -9.47 -19.74 -23.05
CA ARG A 521 -10.18 -21.03 -23.00
C ARG A 521 -9.62 -21.94 -21.91
N ALA A 522 -8.30 -22.08 -21.87
CA ALA A 522 -7.62 -22.90 -20.86
C ALA A 522 -7.84 -22.36 -19.43
N VAL A 523 -7.73 -21.05 -19.25
CA VAL A 523 -7.93 -20.40 -17.95
C VAL A 523 -9.39 -20.46 -17.48
N LYS A 524 -10.37 -20.28 -18.39
CA LYS A 524 -11.79 -20.48 -18.05
C LYS A 524 -12.08 -21.88 -17.54
N GLN A 525 -11.50 -22.90 -18.17
CA GLN A 525 -11.64 -24.27 -17.69
C GLN A 525 -10.99 -24.45 -16.33
N LEU A 526 -9.76 -23.94 -16.16
CA LEU A 526 -9.04 -24.00 -14.89
C LEU A 526 -9.78 -23.27 -13.76
N ALA A 527 -10.39 -22.12 -14.06
CA ALA A 527 -11.20 -21.37 -13.10
C ALA A 527 -12.46 -22.16 -12.67
N LYS A 528 -13.14 -22.82 -13.60
CA LYS A 528 -14.26 -23.71 -13.30
C LYS A 528 -13.83 -24.86 -12.40
N ASP A 529 -12.76 -25.56 -12.74
CA ASP A 529 -12.26 -26.72 -11.99
C ASP A 529 -11.85 -26.38 -10.56
N ASN A 530 -11.42 -25.13 -10.31
CA ASN A 530 -11.00 -24.63 -9.00
C ASN A 530 -12.06 -23.77 -8.29
N GLY A 531 -13.24 -23.55 -8.89
CA GLY A 531 -14.29 -22.68 -8.35
C GLY A 531 -13.86 -21.18 -8.28
N ALA A 532 -12.95 -20.75 -9.16
CA ALA A 532 -12.46 -19.38 -9.26
C ALA A 532 -13.31 -18.54 -10.24
N CYS A 533 -14.62 -18.66 -10.13
CA CYS A 533 -15.60 -17.94 -10.94
C CYS A 533 -16.79 -17.51 -10.08
N ALA A 534 -17.50 -16.48 -10.51
CA ALA A 534 -18.69 -15.97 -9.84
C ALA A 534 -19.71 -15.46 -10.86
N THR A 535 -20.99 -15.57 -10.53
CA THR A 535 -22.08 -15.08 -11.36
C THR A 535 -22.55 -13.72 -10.84
N ASP A 536 -22.65 -12.74 -11.74
CA ASP A 536 -23.23 -11.44 -11.40
C ASP A 536 -24.76 -11.49 -11.34
N ARG A 537 -25.39 -10.39 -10.95
CA ARG A 537 -26.86 -10.29 -10.84
C ARG A 537 -27.59 -10.40 -12.19
N LYS A 538 -26.88 -10.23 -13.30
CA LYS A 538 -27.45 -10.38 -14.66
C LYS A 538 -27.34 -11.83 -15.17
N GLY A 539 -26.81 -12.74 -14.35
CA GLY A 539 -26.58 -14.12 -14.73
C GLY A 539 -25.31 -14.37 -15.55
N THR A 540 -24.45 -13.35 -15.69
CA THR A 540 -23.18 -13.50 -16.40
C THR A 540 -22.12 -14.11 -15.50
N VAL A 541 -21.46 -15.17 -15.98
CA VAL A 541 -20.36 -15.83 -15.25
C VAL A 541 -19.05 -15.11 -15.56
N HIS A 542 -18.39 -14.62 -14.51
CA HIS A 542 -17.07 -14.00 -14.55
C HIS A 542 -16.01 -14.99 -14.03
N TYR A 543 -14.88 -15.06 -14.73
CA TYR A 543 -13.78 -15.97 -14.40
C TYR A 543 -12.55 -15.17 -13.97
N MET A 544 -11.90 -15.59 -12.89
CA MET A 544 -10.59 -15.02 -12.53
C MET A 544 -9.54 -15.41 -13.58
N GLY A 545 -8.53 -14.58 -13.77
CA GLY A 545 -7.34 -14.87 -14.56
C GLY A 545 -7.51 -14.80 -16.07
N VAL A 546 -8.71 -14.58 -16.60
CA VAL A 546 -8.93 -14.37 -18.04
C VAL A 546 -8.49 -12.96 -18.44
N TYR A 547 -7.97 -12.81 -19.64
CA TYR A 547 -7.73 -11.51 -20.25
C TYR A 547 -9.02 -10.97 -20.85
N GLU A 548 -9.41 -9.80 -20.39
CA GLU A 548 -10.56 -9.04 -20.89
C GLU A 548 -10.05 -7.91 -21.78
N GLN A 549 -10.70 -7.72 -22.94
CA GLN A 549 -10.43 -6.58 -23.80
C GLN A 549 -10.99 -5.32 -23.14
N GLU A 550 -10.14 -4.34 -22.92
CA GLU A 550 -10.54 -3.00 -22.49
C GLU A 550 -10.86 -2.11 -23.71
N ASN A 551 -11.37 -0.90 -23.44
CA ASN A 551 -11.57 0.09 -24.47
C ASN A 551 -10.24 0.48 -25.13
N THR A 552 -10.24 0.60 -26.47
CA THR A 552 -9.10 1.09 -27.23
C THR A 552 -8.85 2.56 -26.93
N TYR A 553 -7.63 2.93 -26.68
CA TYR A 553 -7.22 4.34 -26.59
C TYR A 553 -7.12 4.92 -28.01
N ALA A 554 -7.83 6.03 -28.24
CA ALA A 554 -7.68 6.76 -29.50
C ALA A 554 -6.27 7.33 -29.64
N GLU A 555 -5.70 7.82 -28.52
CA GLU A 555 -4.33 8.35 -28.47
C GLU A 555 -3.63 7.88 -27.21
N PHE A 556 -2.36 7.55 -27.33
CA PHE A 556 -1.50 7.04 -26.23
C PHE A 556 -0.06 7.55 -26.42
N MET A 557 0.57 7.99 -25.33
CA MET A 557 1.98 8.36 -25.31
C MET A 557 2.60 7.97 -23.98
N THR A 558 3.80 7.39 -24.00
CA THR A 558 4.53 6.99 -22.79
C THR A 558 5.97 7.47 -22.78
N TRP A 559 6.47 7.81 -21.59
CA TRP A 559 7.88 8.17 -21.32
C TRP A 559 8.56 7.18 -20.37
N GLY A 560 7.96 6.03 -20.13
CA GLY A 560 8.49 5.00 -19.25
C GLY A 560 7.46 4.41 -18.29
N ALA A 561 7.90 3.57 -17.37
CA ALA A 561 7.05 2.91 -16.39
C ALA A 561 6.29 3.93 -15.52
N LYS A 562 4.95 3.81 -15.47
CA LYS A 562 4.05 4.74 -14.75
C LYS A 562 4.20 6.20 -15.20
N LYS A 563 4.48 6.44 -16.48
CA LYS A 563 4.58 7.78 -17.08
C LYS A 563 3.93 7.77 -18.45
N TYR A 564 2.59 7.80 -18.52
CA TYR A 564 1.86 7.84 -19.78
C TYR A 564 0.61 8.70 -19.72
N ALA A 565 0.19 9.22 -20.89
CA ALA A 565 -1.03 9.95 -21.13
C ALA A 565 -1.90 9.24 -22.17
N THR A 566 -3.22 9.31 -22.02
CA THR A 566 -4.18 8.61 -22.87
C THR A 566 -5.46 9.40 -23.07
N THR A 567 -6.14 9.17 -24.21
CA THR A 567 -7.55 9.54 -24.40
C THR A 567 -8.29 8.43 -25.13
N TYR A 568 -9.58 8.27 -24.87
CA TYR A 568 -10.44 7.29 -25.53
C TYR A 568 -11.11 7.84 -26.81
N THR A 569 -11.13 9.14 -26.99
CA THR A 569 -11.65 9.82 -28.18
C THR A 569 -10.63 10.83 -28.68
N LYS A 570 -10.37 10.88 -29.99
CA LYS A 570 -9.43 11.84 -30.57
C LYS A 570 -9.85 13.28 -30.22
N GLY A 571 -8.93 14.06 -29.62
CA GLY A 571 -9.23 15.38 -29.10
C GLY A 571 -10.13 15.41 -27.85
N GLY A 572 -10.40 14.26 -27.26
CA GLY A 572 -11.20 14.13 -26.04
C GLY A 572 -10.41 14.36 -24.74
N PRO A 573 -11.05 14.14 -23.58
CA PRO A 573 -10.41 14.34 -22.29
C PRO A 573 -9.17 13.47 -22.14
N ILE A 574 -8.03 14.08 -21.83
CA ILE A 574 -6.77 13.41 -21.53
C ILE A 574 -6.79 12.92 -20.10
N THR A 575 -6.21 11.74 -19.87
CA THR A 575 -5.89 11.21 -18.53
C THR A 575 -4.42 10.87 -18.46
N THR A 576 -3.80 11.13 -17.32
CA THR A 576 -2.39 10.76 -17.08
C THR A 576 -2.29 9.62 -16.09
N THR A 577 -1.29 8.75 -16.25
CA THR A 577 -0.91 7.77 -15.24
C THR A 577 0.56 7.99 -14.89
N ILE A 578 0.76 8.79 -13.84
CA ILE A 578 2.07 9.19 -13.33
C ILE A 578 2.02 9.05 -11.81
N ALA A 579 3.05 8.42 -11.22
CA ALA A 579 3.14 8.31 -9.77
C ALA A 579 3.27 9.72 -9.15
N GLY A 580 2.39 10.06 -8.20
CA GLY A 580 2.37 11.38 -7.57
C GLY A 580 1.56 12.45 -8.31
N VAL A 581 0.98 12.14 -9.46
CA VAL A 581 0.14 13.08 -10.24
C VAL A 581 -1.30 12.56 -10.32
N SER A 582 -2.27 13.41 -10.02
CA SER A 582 -3.70 13.07 -10.13
C SER A 582 -4.08 12.81 -11.59
N LYS A 583 -4.62 11.63 -11.89
CA LYS A 583 -4.95 11.22 -13.27
C LYS A 583 -5.79 12.24 -14.04
N ARG A 584 -6.89 12.68 -13.45
CA ARG A 584 -7.84 13.61 -14.10
C ARG A 584 -7.30 15.04 -14.15
N LYS A 585 -6.76 15.54 -13.02
CA LYS A 585 -6.19 16.88 -12.97
C LYS A 585 -4.97 17.00 -13.88
N GLY A 586 -4.10 15.97 -13.95
CA GLY A 586 -2.95 15.95 -14.86
C GLY A 586 -3.36 16.01 -16.34
N GLY A 587 -4.42 15.30 -16.71
CA GLY A 587 -4.97 15.40 -18.06
C GLY A 587 -5.53 16.78 -18.39
N LEU A 588 -6.23 17.42 -17.45
CA LEU A 588 -6.73 18.79 -17.61
C LEU A 588 -5.58 19.78 -17.74
N GLU A 589 -4.56 19.65 -16.91
CA GLU A 589 -3.38 20.53 -16.95
C GLU A 589 -2.62 20.38 -18.27
N LEU A 590 -2.42 19.15 -18.77
CA LEU A 590 -1.86 18.94 -20.11
C LEU A 590 -2.69 19.57 -21.21
N ALA A 591 -4.02 19.43 -21.17
CA ALA A 591 -4.91 19.98 -22.17
C ALA A 591 -4.81 21.53 -22.26
N LEU A 592 -4.61 22.21 -21.13
CA LEU A 592 -4.39 23.67 -21.07
C LEU A 592 -3.09 24.12 -21.74
N TRP A 593 -2.07 23.26 -21.77
CA TRP A 593 -0.73 23.58 -22.26
C TRP A 593 -0.38 22.95 -23.62
N GLY A 594 -1.37 22.42 -24.34
CA GLY A 594 -1.16 21.88 -25.70
C GLY A 594 -1.33 20.36 -25.81
N GLY A 595 -1.88 19.71 -24.81
CA GLY A 595 -2.24 18.29 -24.86
C GLY A 595 -1.03 17.35 -24.94
N PHE A 596 -1.07 16.40 -25.89
CA PHE A 596 0.03 15.44 -26.09
C PHE A 596 1.35 16.11 -26.54
N ASP A 597 1.30 17.25 -27.23
CA ASP A 597 2.52 17.98 -27.63
C ASP A 597 3.27 18.56 -26.44
N ALA A 598 2.55 18.88 -25.36
CA ALA A 598 3.13 19.34 -24.11
C ALA A 598 3.63 18.16 -23.24
N PHE A 599 3.15 16.93 -23.47
CA PHE A 599 3.54 15.76 -22.71
C PHE A 599 4.93 15.26 -23.08
N LYS A 600 5.96 15.99 -22.66
CA LYS A 600 7.37 15.71 -22.94
C LYS A 600 8.24 15.96 -21.70
N PRO A 601 9.46 15.40 -21.65
CA PRO A 601 10.42 15.68 -20.58
C PRO A 601 10.60 17.17 -20.35
N GLY A 602 10.61 17.58 -19.07
CA GLY A 602 10.65 18.97 -18.66
C GLY A 602 9.28 19.61 -18.40
N PHE A 603 8.18 18.98 -18.82
CA PHE A 603 6.84 19.46 -18.45
C PHE A 603 6.61 19.32 -16.94
N THR A 604 6.15 20.40 -16.30
CA THR A 604 5.93 20.45 -14.85
C THR A 604 4.44 20.52 -14.53
N PHE A 605 3.95 19.52 -13.81
CA PHE A 605 2.61 19.51 -13.23
C PHE A 605 2.63 20.27 -11.90
N CYS A 606 1.77 21.24 -11.75
CA CYS A 606 1.60 22.05 -10.53
C CYS A 606 0.31 21.68 -9.80
N LEU A 607 -0.86 21.88 -10.46
CA LEU A 607 -2.16 21.60 -9.85
C LEU A 607 -2.42 20.11 -9.66
N ALA A 608 -1.89 19.28 -10.54
CA ALA A 608 -2.09 17.83 -10.51
C ALA A 608 -1.11 17.09 -9.63
N ALA A 609 0.02 17.70 -9.26
CA ALA A 609 0.99 17.10 -8.34
C ALA A 609 0.48 17.03 -6.89
N GLY A 610 -0.63 17.73 -6.60
CA GLY A 610 -1.24 17.74 -5.28
C GLY A 610 -0.41 18.52 -4.27
N ASN A 611 -0.41 18.06 -3.04
CA ASN A 611 0.25 18.73 -1.94
C ASN A 611 1.40 17.88 -1.37
N GLN A 612 2.41 18.55 -0.85
CA GLN A 612 3.43 17.94 0.00
C GLN A 612 3.22 18.37 1.45
N VAL A 613 3.65 17.52 2.36
CA VAL A 613 3.64 17.81 3.80
C VAL A 613 5.04 18.27 4.21
N VAL A 614 5.11 19.46 4.78
CA VAL A 614 6.33 20.00 5.42
C VAL A 614 6.19 19.74 6.92
N TYR A 615 7.16 19.03 7.49
CA TYR A 615 7.21 18.71 8.92
C TYR A 615 8.14 19.67 9.65
N ASN A 616 7.66 20.27 10.72
CA ASN A 616 8.40 21.18 11.58
C ASN A 616 8.66 20.46 12.92
N ASP A 617 9.45 19.41 12.88
CA ASP A 617 9.77 18.57 14.05
C ASP A 617 10.52 19.38 15.15
N ARG A 618 11.33 20.35 14.72
CA ARG A 618 12.06 21.29 15.59
C ARG A 618 11.96 22.70 15.01
N PRO A 619 10.84 23.39 15.28
CA PRO A 619 10.61 24.74 14.74
C PRO A 619 11.71 25.72 15.18
N LYS A 620 12.20 26.54 14.24
CA LYS A 620 13.22 27.57 14.47
C LYS A 620 12.62 28.98 14.62
N VAL A 621 11.35 29.08 14.90
CA VAL A 621 10.63 30.34 15.06
C VAL A 621 10.53 30.66 16.54
N PRO A 622 10.98 31.84 17.00
CA PRO A 622 10.78 32.28 18.38
C PRO A 622 9.30 32.59 18.63
N ASP A 623 8.92 32.54 19.90
CA ASP A 623 7.60 32.99 20.30
C ASP A 623 7.37 34.45 19.90
N PHE A 624 6.15 34.76 19.49
CA PHE A 624 5.78 36.10 19.08
C PHE A 624 4.41 36.48 19.67
N VAL A 625 4.13 37.78 19.70
CA VAL A 625 2.92 38.32 20.33
C VAL A 625 1.96 38.83 19.26
N VAL A 626 0.68 38.38 19.31
CA VAL A 626 -0.41 38.86 18.46
C VAL A 626 -1.60 39.24 19.40
N ASP A 627 -2.11 40.44 19.26
CA ASP A 627 -3.25 40.96 20.04
C ASP A 627 -3.03 40.83 21.56
N GLY A 628 -1.78 40.96 22.04
CA GLY A 628 -1.44 40.81 23.44
C GLY A 628 -1.30 39.36 23.94
N HIS A 629 -1.47 38.37 23.09
CA HIS A 629 -1.29 36.94 23.40
C HIS A 629 0.00 36.41 22.82
N THR A 630 0.73 35.61 23.61
CA THR A 630 1.93 34.92 23.14
C THR A 630 1.54 33.70 22.32
N VAL A 631 2.12 33.60 21.13
CA VAL A 631 1.99 32.44 20.23
C VAL A 631 3.25 31.59 20.33
N HIS A 632 3.10 30.37 20.79
CA HIS A 632 4.15 29.36 20.85
C HIS A 632 4.10 28.46 19.63
N ILE A 633 5.21 28.31 18.93
CA ILE A 633 5.34 27.38 17.81
C ILE A 633 5.98 26.08 18.33
N THR A 634 5.16 25.06 18.49
CA THR A 634 5.57 23.70 18.86
C THR A 634 5.83 22.86 17.60
N ARG A 635 6.06 21.54 17.75
CA ARG A 635 6.06 20.63 16.61
C ARG A 635 4.77 20.76 15.84
N ASN A 636 4.87 20.75 14.51
CA ASN A 636 3.72 20.91 13.64
C ASN A 636 4.01 20.44 12.23
N LEU A 637 3.01 20.53 11.37
CA LEU A 637 3.16 20.33 9.93
C LEU A 637 2.38 21.38 9.16
N CYS A 638 2.76 21.58 7.89
CA CYS A 638 1.95 22.32 6.95
C CYS A 638 1.79 21.55 5.64
N ILE A 639 0.64 21.73 5.01
CA ILE A 639 0.36 21.21 3.67
C ILE A 639 0.64 22.32 2.67
N CYS A 640 1.63 22.11 1.81
CA CYS A 640 2.08 23.06 0.79
C CYS A 640 1.82 22.50 -0.61
N ASP A 641 1.72 23.39 -1.60
CA ASP A 641 1.66 22.96 -2.99
C ASP A 641 2.93 22.21 -3.39
N ASN A 642 2.76 21.19 -4.22
CA ASN A 642 3.84 20.39 -4.76
C ASN A 642 3.91 20.56 -6.28
N THR A 643 5.06 20.26 -6.86
CA THR A 643 5.25 20.19 -8.32
C THR A 643 5.83 18.84 -8.70
N TYR A 644 5.54 18.38 -9.91
CA TYR A 644 6.13 17.19 -10.49
C TYR A 644 6.62 17.49 -11.90
N THR A 645 7.92 17.42 -12.11
CA THR A 645 8.51 17.57 -13.44
C THR A 645 8.69 16.21 -14.11
N LEU A 646 8.14 16.04 -15.31
CA LEU A 646 8.25 14.82 -16.09
C LEU A 646 9.69 14.61 -16.54
N GLY A 647 10.34 13.57 -16.01
CA GLY A 647 11.69 13.17 -16.39
C GLY A 647 11.70 11.84 -17.15
N ILE A 648 12.75 11.61 -17.90
CA ILE A 648 13.09 10.33 -18.54
C ILE A 648 14.41 9.81 -17.96
N THR A 649 14.66 8.51 -18.12
CA THR A 649 15.94 7.91 -17.75
C THR A 649 17.03 8.29 -18.76
N ASP A 650 18.29 8.25 -18.34
CA ASP A 650 19.44 8.56 -19.19
C ASP A 650 19.52 7.66 -20.42
N GLU A 651 19.13 6.38 -20.30
CA GLU A 651 19.07 5.46 -21.41
C GLU A 651 18.07 5.91 -22.49
N TYR A 652 16.88 6.34 -22.09
CA TYR A 652 15.89 6.85 -23.02
C TYR A 652 16.28 8.21 -23.57
N ALA A 653 16.92 9.08 -22.78
CA ALA A 653 17.44 10.33 -23.24
C ALA A 653 18.47 10.13 -24.38
N LYS A 654 19.39 9.17 -24.24
CA LYS A 654 20.38 8.81 -25.27
C LYS A 654 19.72 8.25 -26.52
N ILE A 655 18.75 7.34 -26.39
CA ILE A 655 18.03 6.74 -27.54
C ILE A 655 17.25 7.80 -28.31
N LEU A 656 16.65 8.75 -27.64
CA LEU A 656 15.81 9.80 -28.22
C LEU A 656 16.58 11.06 -28.63
N GLY A 657 17.90 11.10 -28.43
CA GLY A 657 18.74 12.25 -28.77
C GLY A 657 18.51 13.49 -27.91
N TYR A 658 17.90 13.33 -26.72
CA TYR A 658 17.80 14.42 -25.76
C TYR A 658 19.17 14.70 -25.18
N LYS A 659 19.60 15.97 -25.21
CA LYS A 659 20.78 16.42 -24.44
C LYS A 659 20.41 16.29 -22.95
N ILE A 660 21.20 15.53 -22.19
CA ILE A 660 21.12 15.52 -20.73
C ILE A 660 21.49 16.93 -20.28
N MET A 661 20.54 17.71 -19.77
CA MET A 661 20.85 18.93 -19.07
C MET A 661 21.45 18.51 -17.73
N GLU A 662 22.73 18.67 -17.56
CA GLU A 662 23.36 18.64 -16.24
C GLU A 662 22.71 19.78 -15.43
N VAL A 663 22.00 19.41 -14.38
CA VAL A 663 21.56 20.35 -13.36
C VAL A 663 22.82 20.68 -12.57
N VAL A 664 23.38 21.89 -12.83
CA VAL A 664 24.46 22.47 -12.04
C VAL A 664 23.93 22.88 -10.67
#